data_284c80e2852c7be2a273ad8890cbed3b
#
_entry.id   284c80e2852c7be2a273ad8890cbed3b
#
_cell.length_a   1.000
_cell.length_b   1.000
_cell.length_c   1.000
_cell.angle_alpha   90.00
_cell.angle_beta   90.00
_cell.angle_gamma   90.00
#
_symmetry.space_group_name_H-M   'P 1'
#
loop_
_entity.id
_entity.type
_entity.pdbx_description
1 polymer ?
#
loop_
_entity_poly.entity_id
_entity_poly.type
_entity_poly.pdbx_seq_one_letter_code
_entity_poly.pdbx_strand_id
1 'polypeptide(L)'
;MPSHAPFPRQPNRTVTRAKTAAAALDTALGSSSAFASPDLPVTLSASQTPHLSQRGWTLSDIVEVTRITSIAISADGARWAFVLKQPSLDLGESRYGLYVGAGDGAARKVADSTYLADLQQRPGHKTWTLRGEFGHGVQVYDIDDVGRRTVRLIHQPLSQAGGDASLAPSASEPARATGVLAFGWSPDGEALWYATLRPRSAKALRAWRDEGLAYVDGLTTATDFYAAPPAEAVELWVRETRSGRDQRVAQAPGGRSTASVAFRAGTVFWDSPQGLVYQRHALSETGAPKQSFWRFDLAAGASARQPQGGGVTTASGQLRLTRLDGGKHELSERSSEGHTLTPPRPVSYSGMGGRLGVWRSPGGQVLYGVRQSDRLGLAAYPLPTPLSPVSDSLHPCAFDQSLRVGVCGRESLTRAPELVKVHPSTGFVRVLARPNARYDAILPLISEPAMWTNRFGTLSGGYITYPRRYQPGRRYPAIVITHAADARNLFAAETFQWAFPLQVLAERGFVVLSVNETTSELAVSEAYGSARSDLSPARMQQGMGLDAVATMEAAVADTVARGLVDPQRVGIAGYSRGGIVTTLAMSQSKVFRTGINADTSFFSAGGFYRGGMVREIYRGLFGGPPLDPRHTAAYRAFSPSARADQFAGPLLQMFTGRSAASALELDQALKDAKVPTKLIVYPGETHILHRPRTLLAAMKASLTWFETWLSEGQDGRQVLPTGSGAAN
;
A
#
# COMPACT_ATOMS: atom_id res chain seq x y z
N MET A 1 18.94 -49.77 32.81
CA MET A 1 18.39 -50.60 31.76
C MET A 1 17.08 -51.19 32.24
N PRO A 2 15.96 -50.86 31.58
CA PRO A 2 14.98 -51.87 31.20
C PRO A 2 14.59 -51.69 29.73
N SER A 3 14.20 -52.85 29.18
CA SER A 3 13.96 -53.23 27.81
C SER A 3 12.78 -52.55 27.13
N HIS A 4 12.97 -52.19 25.85
CA HIS A 4 11.92 -51.77 24.93
C HIS A 4 11.17 -52.97 24.35
N ALA A 5 9.86 -52.95 24.45
CA ALA A 5 8.95 -53.84 23.71
C ALA A 5 8.52 -53.18 22.38
N PRO A 6 8.35 -53.93 21.29
CA PRO A 6 8.03 -53.36 19.97
C PRO A 6 6.51 -53.22 19.75
N PHE A 7 6.10 -52.16 19.07
CA PHE A 7 4.75 -51.91 18.59
C PHE A 7 4.39 -52.82 17.38
N PRO A 8 3.13 -53.22 17.23
CA PRO A 8 2.71 -54.16 16.17
C PRO A 8 2.55 -53.43 14.81
N ARG A 9 2.99 -54.11 13.76
CA ARG A 9 2.81 -53.72 12.36
C ARG A 9 1.37 -53.95 11.91
N GLN A 10 0.75 -52.96 11.26
CA GLN A 10 -0.48 -53.10 10.51
C GLN A 10 -0.22 -53.58 9.06
N PRO A 11 -1.15 -54.31 8.42
CA PRO A 11 -0.91 -54.99 7.15
C PRO A 11 -1.04 -54.09 5.92
N ASN A 12 -0.19 -54.38 4.93
CA ASN A 12 -0.21 -53.83 3.57
C ASN A 12 -1.56 -53.98 2.89
N ARG A 13 -2.13 -52.85 2.42
CA ARG A 13 -3.16 -52.86 1.38
C ARG A 13 -2.51 -52.59 0.02
N THR A 14 -2.63 -53.55 -0.84
CA THR A 14 -2.26 -53.60 -2.25
C THR A 14 -2.96 -52.48 -3.03
N VAL A 15 -2.20 -51.59 -3.63
CA VAL A 15 -2.69 -50.57 -4.60
C VAL A 15 -2.59 -51.19 -5.99
N THR A 16 -3.74 -51.57 -6.54
CA THR A 16 -3.89 -52.02 -7.93
C THR A 16 -3.71 -50.81 -8.86
N ARG A 17 -2.80 -50.95 -9.82
CA ARG A 17 -2.56 -50.02 -10.92
C ARG A 17 -3.83 -49.83 -11.77
N ALA A 18 -4.29 -48.57 -11.91
CA ALA A 18 -5.07 -48.15 -13.07
C ALA A 18 -4.19 -47.28 -13.95
N LYS A 19 -3.59 -47.90 -14.94
CA LYS A 19 -3.12 -47.22 -16.16
C LYS A 19 -4.29 -47.16 -17.13
N THR A 20 -4.35 -46.10 -17.95
CA THR A 20 -5.30 -45.80 -19.04
C THR A 20 -6.44 -44.88 -18.65
N ALA A 21 -6.20 -43.58 -18.84
CA ALA A 21 -7.17 -42.58 -19.37
C ALA A 21 -6.48 -41.18 -19.43
N ALA A 22 -5.43 -41.04 -20.25
CA ALA A 22 -4.81 -39.76 -20.55
C ALA A 22 -4.66 -39.63 -22.06
N ALA A 23 -5.74 -39.70 -22.80
CA ALA A 23 -5.80 -39.44 -24.24
C ALA A 23 -7.24 -39.33 -24.72
N ALA A 24 -8.06 -38.45 -24.14
CA ALA A 24 -9.35 -38.06 -24.73
C ALA A 24 -9.98 -36.89 -23.93
N LEU A 25 -9.26 -35.76 -23.83
CA LEU A 25 -9.84 -34.51 -23.26
C LEU A 25 -9.32 -33.25 -23.95
N ASP A 26 -8.83 -33.35 -25.17
CA ASP A 26 -8.30 -32.19 -25.90
C ASP A 26 -9.21 -31.69 -27.05
N THR A 27 -10.44 -32.18 -27.12
CA THR A 27 -11.37 -31.79 -28.22
C THR A 27 -12.76 -31.36 -27.75
N ALA A 28 -12.94 -30.96 -26.50
CA ALA A 28 -14.24 -30.48 -26.00
C ALA A 28 -14.13 -29.24 -25.09
N LEU A 29 -13.26 -28.30 -25.41
CA LEU A 29 -13.31 -26.93 -24.88
C LEU A 29 -13.59 -25.98 -26.01
N GLY A 30 -14.73 -26.17 -26.66
CA GLY A 30 -15.43 -25.14 -27.39
C GLY A 30 -15.80 -24.03 -26.37
N SER A 31 -15.47 -22.79 -26.72
CA SER A 31 -16.03 -21.54 -26.21
C SER A 31 -16.47 -21.60 -24.74
N SER A 32 -15.57 -21.25 -23.83
CA SER A 32 -15.97 -20.91 -22.46
C SER A 32 -16.90 -19.69 -22.52
N SER A 33 -18.19 -19.99 -22.43
CA SER A 33 -19.19 -18.99 -22.07
C SER A 33 -18.76 -18.35 -20.76
N ALA A 34 -18.55 -17.03 -20.82
CA ALA A 34 -18.41 -16.20 -19.64
C ALA A 34 -19.51 -16.60 -18.64
N PHE A 35 -19.12 -16.90 -17.40
CA PHE A 35 -20.09 -17.06 -16.32
C PHE A 35 -20.82 -15.71 -16.18
N ALA A 36 -22.00 -15.63 -16.74
CA ALA A 36 -22.93 -14.55 -16.51
C ALA A 36 -23.47 -14.72 -15.09
N SER A 37 -22.97 -13.89 -14.17
CA SER A 37 -23.70 -13.62 -12.94
C SER A 37 -25.02 -12.94 -13.31
N PRO A 38 -26.13 -13.16 -12.56
CA PRO A 38 -27.42 -12.55 -12.88
C PRO A 38 -27.25 -11.02 -13.01
N ASP A 39 -27.60 -10.50 -14.16
CA ASP A 39 -27.50 -9.11 -14.56
C ASP A 39 -28.23 -8.19 -13.59
N LEU A 40 -27.47 -7.51 -12.77
CA LEU A 40 -27.89 -6.18 -12.32
C LEU A 40 -27.36 -5.21 -13.37
N PRO A 41 -28.21 -4.46 -14.07
CA PRO A 41 -27.77 -3.44 -15.00
C PRO A 41 -27.18 -2.27 -14.20
N VAL A 42 -25.86 -2.30 -13.95
CA VAL A 42 -25.17 -1.19 -13.32
C VAL A 42 -24.87 -0.16 -14.39
N THR A 43 -25.83 0.68 -14.68
CA THR A 43 -25.63 1.90 -15.47
C THR A 43 -25.09 2.95 -14.54
N LEU A 44 -23.79 3.19 -14.58
CA LEU A 44 -23.15 4.28 -13.87
C LEU A 44 -23.37 5.57 -14.68
N SER A 45 -24.42 6.32 -14.34
CA SER A 45 -24.72 7.62 -14.94
C SER A 45 -24.48 8.75 -13.93
N ALA A 46 -24.36 9.97 -14.45
CA ALA A 46 -24.30 11.19 -13.63
C ALA A 46 -25.69 11.62 -13.08
N SER A 47 -26.73 10.79 -13.20
CA SER A 47 -28.12 11.14 -12.88
C SER A 47 -28.36 11.43 -11.40
N GLN A 48 -29.38 12.26 -11.16
CA GLN A 48 -29.80 12.71 -9.83
C GLN A 48 -30.23 11.54 -8.95
N THR A 49 -29.77 11.56 -7.71
CA THR A 49 -30.13 10.57 -6.69
C THR A 49 -31.55 10.85 -6.18
N PRO A 50 -32.41 9.83 -5.93
CA PRO A 50 -33.65 10.00 -5.19
C PRO A 50 -33.35 10.57 -3.80
N HIS A 51 -34.27 11.32 -3.20
CA HIS A 51 -34.17 11.78 -1.82
C HIS A 51 -34.13 10.57 -0.88
N LEU A 52 -32.92 10.13 -0.53
CA LEU A 52 -32.69 9.10 0.48
C LEU A 52 -32.79 9.74 1.86
N SER A 53 -33.40 9.05 2.82
CA SER A 53 -33.39 9.48 4.22
C SER A 53 -31.95 9.57 4.71
N GLN A 54 -31.56 10.71 5.25
CA GLN A 54 -30.20 10.95 5.75
C GLN A 54 -29.92 10.10 6.99
N ARG A 55 -28.76 9.50 7.05
CA ARG A 55 -28.32 8.63 8.15
C ARG A 55 -26.84 8.86 8.51
N GLY A 56 -26.40 8.32 9.63
CA GLY A 56 -25.02 8.28 10.05
C GLY A 56 -24.22 7.15 9.38
N TRP A 57 -22.92 7.15 9.64
CA TRP A 57 -21.98 6.15 9.19
C TRP A 57 -22.11 4.82 9.94
N THR A 58 -21.92 3.72 9.23
CA THR A 58 -21.75 2.37 9.78
C THR A 58 -20.37 1.80 9.43
N LEU A 59 -19.93 0.75 10.13
CA LEU A 59 -18.67 0.06 9.80
C LEU A 59 -18.71 -0.55 8.39
N SER A 60 -19.86 -1.07 7.98
CA SER A 60 -20.05 -1.63 6.63
C SER A 60 -19.86 -0.57 5.54
N ASP A 61 -20.33 0.65 5.80
CA ASP A 61 -20.13 1.75 4.84
C ASP A 61 -18.65 2.02 4.57
N ILE A 62 -17.80 1.96 5.61
CA ILE A 62 -16.36 2.17 5.46
C ILE A 62 -15.72 1.04 4.66
N VAL A 63 -16.07 -0.21 5.00
CA VAL A 63 -15.48 -1.40 4.38
C VAL A 63 -15.86 -1.52 2.91
N GLU A 64 -17.09 -1.18 2.55
CA GLU A 64 -17.65 -1.39 1.21
C GLU A 64 -17.53 -0.19 0.27
N VAL A 65 -16.67 0.79 0.58
CA VAL A 65 -16.41 1.89 -0.37
C VAL A 65 -15.82 1.34 -1.65
N THR A 66 -16.50 1.60 -2.77
CA THR A 66 -16.00 1.27 -4.09
C THR A 66 -14.86 2.21 -4.48
N ARG A 67 -13.71 1.66 -4.89
CA ARG A 67 -12.52 2.43 -5.24
C ARG A 67 -12.24 2.38 -6.73
N ILE A 68 -11.86 3.51 -7.30
CA ILE A 68 -11.30 3.60 -8.65
C ILE A 68 -9.82 3.31 -8.54
N THR A 69 -9.36 2.15 -9.05
CA THR A 69 -7.99 1.69 -8.84
C THR A 69 -7.07 1.92 -10.04
N SER A 70 -7.64 2.07 -11.23
CA SER A 70 -6.87 2.31 -12.45
C SER A 70 -7.73 3.02 -13.49
N ILE A 71 -7.13 3.93 -14.27
CA ILE A 71 -7.80 4.68 -15.33
C ILE A 71 -6.90 4.67 -16.57
N ALA A 72 -7.53 4.60 -17.74
CA ALA A 72 -6.87 4.83 -19.02
C ALA A 72 -7.77 5.66 -19.95
N ILE A 73 -7.17 6.37 -20.88
CA ILE A 73 -7.85 7.19 -21.89
C ILE A 73 -7.19 6.95 -23.25
N SER A 74 -7.98 7.01 -24.33
CA SER A 74 -7.43 6.91 -25.69
C SER A 74 -6.59 8.14 -26.04
N ALA A 75 -5.64 7.96 -26.98
CA ALA A 75 -4.72 9.01 -27.38
C ALA A 75 -5.42 10.28 -27.87
N ASP A 76 -6.60 10.14 -28.48
CA ASP A 76 -7.47 11.24 -28.96
C ASP A 76 -8.38 11.83 -27.88
N GLY A 77 -8.40 11.26 -26.65
CA GLY A 77 -9.29 11.67 -25.56
C GLY A 77 -10.75 11.27 -25.71
N ALA A 78 -11.13 10.59 -26.80
CA ALA A 78 -12.52 10.29 -27.12
C ALA A 78 -13.12 9.13 -26.32
N ARG A 79 -12.29 8.17 -25.89
CA ARG A 79 -12.69 6.99 -25.12
C ARG A 79 -11.89 6.88 -23.83
N TRP A 80 -12.51 6.34 -22.83
CA TRP A 80 -11.90 6.16 -21.52
C TRP A 80 -12.36 4.86 -20.86
N ALA A 81 -11.52 4.34 -19.98
CA ALA A 81 -11.81 3.14 -19.22
C ALA A 81 -11.29 3.27 -17.79
N PHE A 82 -11.90 2.55 -16.87
CA PHE A 82 -11.48 2.50 -15.49
C PHE A 82 -11.82 1.17 -14.81
N VAL A 83 -11.06 0.85 -13.79
CA VAL A 83 -11.27 -0.33 -12.95
C VAL A 83 -11.86 0.10 -11.63
N LEU A 84 -12.97 -0.54 -11.24
CA LEU A 84 -13.55 -0.45 -9.91
C LEU A 84 -13.16 -1.67 -9.09
N LYS A 85 -12.67 -1.45 -7.86
CA LYS A 85 -12.58 -2.44 -6.80
C LYS A 85 -13.80 -2.29 -5.90
N GLN A 86 -14.59 -3.34 -5.77
CA GLN A 86 -15.85 -3.39 -5.01
C GLN A 86 -15.71 -4.41 -3.88
N PRO A 87 -15.33 -3.98 -2.68
CA PRO A 87 -15.33 -4.88 -1.52
C PRO A 87 -16.74 -5.35 -1.21
N SER A 88 -16.92 -6.62 -0.84
CA SER A 88 -18.20 -7.20 -0.47
C SER A 88 -18.09 -7.97 0.84
N LEU A 89 -18.88 -7.56 1.83
CA LEU A 89 -19.00 -8.29 3.09
C LEU A 89 -19.71 -9.64 2.90
N ASP A 90 -20.67 -9.71 1.99
CA ASP A 90 -21.42 -10.94 1.70
C ASP A 90 -20.52 -12.01 1.07
N LEU A 91 -19.71 -11.62 0.10
CA LEU A 91 -18.74 -12.55 -0.53
C LEU A 91 -17.50 -12.78 0.36
N GLY A 92 -17.15 -11.84 1.24
CA GLY A 92 -15.92 -11.87 2.03
C GLY A 92 -14.66 -11.52 1.25
N GLU A 93 -14.81 -11.07 0.00
CA GLU A 93 -13.73 -10.69 -0.92
C GLU A 93 -14.09 -9.44 -1.74
N SER A 94 -13.13 -8.91 -2.46
CA SER A 94 -13.35 -7.82 -3.40
C SER A 94 -13.55 -8.35 -4.82
N ARG A 95 -14.52 -7.75 -5.53
CA ARG A 95 -14.69 -7.95 -6.98
C ARG A 95 -14.15 -6.75 -7.73
N TYR A 96 -13.71 -6.99 -8.95
CA TYR A 96 -13.17 -5.94 -9.82
C TYR A 96 -13.93 -5.92 -11.13
N GLY A 97 -14.35 -4.72 -11.56
CA GLY A 97 -15.03 -4.51 -12.84
C GLY A 97 -14.25 -3.56 -13.71
N LEU A 98 -14.07 -3.91 -15.00
CA LEU A 98 -13.62 -2.98 -16.04
C LEU A 98 -14.83 -2.30 -16.67
N TYR A 99 -14.80 -0.98 -16.70
CA TYR A 99 -15.82 -0.12 -17.29
C TYR A 99 -15.22 0.70 -18.42
N VAL A 100 -15.99 0.88 -19.50
CA VAL A 100 -15.58 1.65 -20.67
C VAL A 100 -16.66 2.67 -21.02
N GLY A 101 -16.26 3.86 -21.40
CA GLY A 101 -17.13 4.94 -21.85
C GLY A 101 -16.51 5.75 -22.99
N ALA A 102 -17.31 6.61 -23.61
CA ALA A 102 -16.88 7.49 -24.68
C ALA A 102 -17.51 8.89 -24.52
N GLY A 103 -16.73 9.91 -24.84
CA GLY A 103 -17.16 11.31 -24.71
C GLY A 103 -17.63 11.64 -23.29
N ASP A 104 -18.88 12.05 -23.18
CA ASP A 104 -19.60 12.34 -21.95
C ASP A 104 -20.70 11.30 -21.65
N GLY A 105 -20.67 10.16 -22.35
CA GLY A 105 -21.65 9.09 -22.22
C GLY A 105 -21.47 8.26 -20.94
N ALA A 106 -22.48 7.42 -20.65
CA ALA A 106 -22.46 6.51 -19.52
C ALA A 106 -21.41 5.41 -19.70
N ALA A 107 -20.80 4.99 -18.61
CA ALA A 107 -19.87 3.86 -18.56
C ALA A 107 -20.61 2.53 -18.63
N ARG A 108 -20.05 1.58 -19.37
CA ARG A 108 -20.55 0.22 -19.47
C ARG A 108 -19.53 -0.77 -18.94
N LYS A 109 -19.96 -1.73 -18.12
CA LYS A 109 -19.13 -2.82 -17.64
C LYS A 109 -18.81 -3.79 -18.80
N VAL A 110 -17.54 -4.10 -19.00
CA VAL A 110 -17.07 -4.97 -20.09
C VAL A 110 -16.32 -6.21 -19.60
N ALA A 111 -15.84 -6.21 -18.37
CA ALA A 111 -15.25 -7.40 -17.75
C ALA A 111 -15.43 -7.37 -16.24
N ASP A 112 -15.43 -8.55 -15.61
CA ASP A 112 -15.50 -8.78 -14.18
C ASP A 112 -14.51 -9.86 -13.77
N SER A 113 -13.85 -9.67 -12.61
CA SER A 113 -12.84 -10.61 -12.12
C SER A 113 -12.63 -10.46 -10.63
N THR A 114 -11.92 -11.41 -10.03
CA THR A 114 -11.40 -11.28 -8.66
C THR A 114 -10.19 -10.35 -8.57
N TYR A 115 -9.58 -10.00 -9.70
CA TYR A 115 -8.46 -9.04 -9.74
C TYR A 115 -8.31 -8.39 -11.12
N LEU A 116 -8.28 -7.07 -11.15
CA LEU A 116 -7.91 -6.26 -12.32
C LEU A 116 -7.01 -5.12 -11.87
N ALA A 117 -5.92 -4.87 -12.60
CA ALA A 117 -4.97 -3.81 -12.30
C ALA A 117 -4.22 -3.31 -13.55
N ASP A 118 -3.52 -2.18 -13.39
CA ASP A 118 -2.57 -1.66 -14.38
C ASP A 118 -3.18 -1.41 -15.77
N LEU A 119 -4.41 -0.89 -15.77
CA LEU A 119 -5.12 -0.58 -17.00
C LEU A 119 -4.34 0.41 -17.88
N GLN A 120 -4.15 0.07 -19.15
CA GLN A 120 -3.51 0.89 -20.18
C GLN A 120 -4.30 0.80 -21.48
N GLN A 121 -4.26 1.85 -22.26
CA GLN A 121 -4.69 1.79 -23.67
C GLN A 121 -3.49 1.35 -24.51
N ARG A 122 -3.66 0.34 -25.37
CA ARG A 122 -2.60 -0.07 -26.28
C ARG A 122 -2.42 1.01 -27.35
N PRO A 123 -1.22 1.58 -27.53
CA PRO A 123 -0.97 2.58 -28.56
C PRO A 123 -1.36 2.08 -29.96
N GLY A 124 -2.05 2.92 -30.74
CA GLY A 124 -2.50 2.56 -32.09
C GLY A 124 -3.68 1.59 -32.19
N HIS A 125 -4.19 1.06 -31.08
CA HIS A 125 -5.26 0.05 -31.05
C HIS A 125 -6.51 0.55 -30.31
N LYS A 126 -7.66 -0.11 -30.53
CA LYS A 126 -8.93 0.19 -29.85
C LYS A 126 -9.19 -0.76 -28.65
N THR A 127 -8.14 -1.30 -28.04
CA THR A 127 -8.23 -2.25 -26.93
C THR A 127 -7.67 -1.66 -25.64
N TRP A 128 -8.10 -2.24 -24.51
CA TRP A 128 -7.67 -1.92 -23.18
C TRP A 128 -6.87 -3.08 -22.64
N THR A 129 -5.62 -2.82 -22.31
CA THR A 129 -4.72 -3.84 -21.76
C THR A 129 -4.62 -3.71 -20.24
N LEU A 130 -4.71 -4.82 -19.53
CA LEU A 130 -4.62 -4.84 -18.08
C LEU A 130 -4.06 -6.18 -17.57
N ARG A 131 -3.60 -6.17 -16.32
CA ARG A 131 -3.39 -7.43 -15.58
C ARG A 131 -4.72 -7.88 -14.98
N GLY A 132 -5.03 -9.15 -15.15
CA GLY A 132 -6.28 -9.71 -14.62
C GLY A 132 -6.16 -11.19 -14.26
N GLU A 133 -7.10 -11.65 -13.42
CA GLU A 133 -7.26 -13.05 -13.05
C GLU A 133 -8.52 -13.60 -13.72
N PHE A 134 -8.34 -14.45 -14.73
CA PHE A 134 -9.42 -15.08 -15.47
C PHE A 134 -9.24 -16.61 -15.53
N GLY A 135 -8.90 -17.22 -14.40
CA GLY A 135 -8.73 -18.66 -14.27
C GLY A 135 -7.32 -19.18 -14.61
N HIS A 136 -6.36 -18.27 -14.85
CA HIS A 136 -4.99 -18.64 -15.25
C HIS A 136 -3.90 -17.95 -14.40
N GLY A 137 -4.21 -17.55 -13.17
CA GLY A 137 -3.38 -16.64 -12.41
C GLY A 137 -3.38 -15.23 -13.02
N VAL A 138 -2.61 -14.32 -12.44
CA VAL A 138 -2.56 -12.94 -12.94
C VAL A 138 -1.74 -12.87 -14.22
N GLN A 139 -2.40 -12.60 -15.34
CA GLN A 139 -1.80 -12.48 -16.67
C GLN A 139 -2.12 -11.11 -17.28
N VAL A 140 -1.56 -10.82 -18.47
CA VAL A 140 -1.88 -9.60 -19.23
C VAL A 140 -2.90 -9.94 -20.32
N TYR A 141 -3.95 -9.16 -20.36
CA TYR A 141 -5.07 -9.33 -21.26
C TYR A 141 -5.36 -8.05 -22.07
N ASP A 142 -5.69 -8.22 -23.35
CA ASP A 142 -6.32 -7.21 -24.19
C ASP A 142 -7.82 -7.45 -24.24
N ILE A 143 -8.61 -6.42 -23.95
CA ILE A 143 -10.08 -6.46 -23.91
C ILE A 143 -10.62 -5.36 -24.85
N ASP A 144 -11.55 -5.70 -25.71
CA ASP A 144 -12.22 -4.72 -26.58
C ASP A 144 -13.27 -3.88 -25.82
N ASP A 145 -13.73 -2.80 -26.45
CA ASP A 145 -14.72 -1.89 -25.84
C ASP A 145 -16.07 -2.56 -25.53
N VAL A 146 -16.33 -3.74 -26.04
CA VAL A 146 -17.62 -4.45 -25.85
C VAL A 146 -17.49 -5.67 -24.95
N GLY A 147 -16.27 -6.03 -24.56
CA GLY A 147 -16.02 -7.21 -23.72
C GLY A 147 -16.22 -8.56 -24.44
N ARG A 148 -16.42 -8.54 -25.76
CA ARG A 148 -16.64 -9.76 -26.57
C ARG A 148 -15.35 -10.51 -26.87
N ARG A 149 -14.23 -9.79 -26.84
CA ARG A 149 -12.91 -10.35 -27.12
C ARG A 149 -11.97 -10.06 -25.95
N THR A 150 -11.61 -11.10 -25.23
CA THR A 150 -10.55 -11.07 -24.20
C THR A 150 -9.42 -11.95 -24.69
N VAL A 151 -8.26 -11.35 -24.95
CA VAL A 151 -7.08 -12.05 -25.46
C VAL A 151 -5.98 -12.04 -24.41
N ARG A 152 -5.53 -13.20 -23.98
CA ARG A 152 -4.36 -13.32 -23.11
C ARG A 152 -3.08 -13.08 -23.92
N LEU A 153 -2.36 -12.02 -23.60
CA LEU A 153 -1.14 -11.63 -24.33
C LEU A 153 0.10 -12.40 -23.85
N ILE A 154 0.17 -12.69 -22.56
CA ILE A 154 1.32 -13.36 -21.95
C ILE A 154 0.87 -14.69 -21.38
N HIS A 155 1.53 -15.78 -21.79
CA HIS A 155 1.24 -17.15 -21.39
C HIS A 155 2.34 -17.66 -20.44
N GLN A 156 2.51 -17.05 -19.29
CA GLN A 156 3.46 -17.55 -18.29
C GLN A 156 2.83 -18.73 -17.56
N PRO A 157 3.58 -19.84 -17.37
CA PRO A 157 3.11 -20.92 -16.55
C PRO A 157 2.87 -20.45 -15.11
N LEU A 158 1.79 -20.91 -14.52
CA LEU A 158 1.57 -20.69 -13.09
C LEU A 158 2.76 -21.31 -12.35
N SER A 159 3.37 -20.58 -11.44
CA SER A 159 4.31 -21.20 -10.52
C SER A 159 3.52 -22.24 -9.71
N GLN A 160 3.86 -23.51 -9.85
CA GLN A 160 3.35 -24.59 -8.99
C GLN A 160 3.99 -24.50 -7.59
N ALA A 161 4.17 -23.33 -7.06
CA ALA A 161 4.39 -23.16 -5.65
C ALA A 161 3.08 -23.57 -4.97
N GLY A 162 2.88 -24.89 -4.82
CA GLY A 162 1.93 -25.45 -3.90
C GLY A 162 2.30 -24.91 -2.53
N GLY A 163 1.77 -23.80 -2.18
CA GLY A 163 2.05 -23.08 -0.97
C GLY A 163 0.98 -22.06 -0.77
N ASP A 164 0.59 -22.00 0.42
CA ASP A 164 -0.29 -21.07 1.07
C ASP A 164 -0.34 -19.71 0.33
N ALA A 165 -1.50 -19.39 -0.17
CA ALA A 165 -1.83 -18.13 -0.84
C ALA A 165 -1.50 -16.88 0.00
N SER A 166 -1.18 -17.04 1.29
CA SER A 166 -0.79 -15.96 2.21
C SER A 166 0.60 -15.36 1.96
N LEU A 167 1.36 -15.89 1.02
CA LEU A 167 2.79 -15.58 0.85
C LEU A 167 3.09 -14.62 -0.29
N ALA A 168 2.13 -13.79 -0.68
CA ALA A 168 2.33 -12.76 -1.71
C ALA A 168 3.47 -11.78 -1.37
N PRO A 169 4.27 -11.39 -2.35
CA PRO A 169 5.46 -10.57 -2.12
C PRO A 169 5.17 -9.10 -1.81
N SER A 170 3.95 -8.59 -2.00
CA SER A 170 3.62 -7.20 -1.69
C SER A 170 2.68 -7.10 -0.50
N ALA A 171 2.85 -6.03 0.28
CA ALA A 171 2.01 -5.73 1.43
C ALA A 171 0.54 -5.44 1.08
N SER A 172 0.24 -5.17 -0.19
CA SER A 172 -1.07 -4.75 -0.67
C SER A 172 -1.81 -5.80 -1.50
N GLU A 173 -1.15 -6.89 -1.91
CA GLU A 173 -1.76 -7.90 -2.79
C GLU A 173 -1.52 -9.32 -2.27
N PRO A 174 -2.54 -9.97 -1.72
CA PRO A 174 -2.41 -11.34 -1.27
C PRO A 174 -2.30 -12.31 -2.46
N ALA A 175 -1.47 -13.33 -2.32
CA ALA A 175 -1.45 -14.60 -3.06
C ALA A 175 -1.45 -14.56 -4.60
N ARG A 176 -1.39 -13.41 -5.21
CA ARG A 176 -1.47 -13.21 -6.68
C ARG A 176 -0.12 -13.06 -7.34
N ALA A 177 0.93 -13.42 -6.61
CA ALA A 177 2.32 -13.33 -7.05
C ALA A 177 2.71 -14.39 -8.09
N THR A 178 1.78 -15.25 -8.48
CA THR A 178 2.00 -16.22 -9.55
C THR A 178 1.50 -15.65 -10.85
N GLY A 179 2.41 -15.26 -11.74
CA GLY A 179 2.07 -14.68 -13.04
C GLY A 179 2.84 -13.39 -13.33
N VAL A 180 2.21 -12.46 -14.01
CA VAL A 180 2.84 -11.20 -14.40
C VAL A 180 2.70 -10.17 -13.28
N LEU A 181 3.83 -9.59 -12.86
CA LEU A 181 3.90 -8.59 -11.77
C LEU A 181 3.63 -7.16 -12.26
N ALA A 182 4.09 -6.83 -13.46
CA ALA A 182 3.93 -5.52 -14.08
C ALA A 182 4.14 -5.63 -15.60
N PHE A 183 3.67 -4.65 -16.35
CA PHE A 183 3.88 -4.56 -17.80
C PHE A 183 3.81 -3.11 -18.28
N GLY A 184 4.23 -2.86 -19.53
CA GLY A 184 4.04 -1.59 -20.21
C GLY A 184 4.32 -1.67 -21.69
N TRP A 185 3.49 -0.98 -22.49
CA TRP A 185 3.60 -0.90 -23.95
C TRP A 185 4.73 0.00 -24.40
N SER A 186 5.37 -0.37 -25.52
CA SER A 186 6.21 0.55 -26.28
C SER A 186 5.35 1.68 -26.87
N PRO A 187 5.94 2.86 -27.17
CA PRO A 187 5.20 4.01 -27.68
C PRO A 187 4.42 3.76 -28.97
N ASP A 188 4.87 2.80 -29.79
CA ASP A 188 4.23 2.38 -31.04
C ASP A 188 3.20 1.23 -30.86
N GLY A 189 3.13 0.63 -29.66
CA GLY A 189 2.25 -0.51 -29.37
C GLY A 189 2.68 -1.84 -29.99
N GLU A 190 3.89 -1.93 -30.55
CA GLU A 190 4.40 -3.14 -31.23
C GLU A 190 5.19 -4.05 -30.29
N ALA A 191 5.63 -3.55 -29.14
CA ALA A 191 6.30 -4.33 -28.12
C ALA A 191 5.71 -4.09 -26.71
N LEU A 192 5.86 -5.09 -25.86
CA LEU A 192 5.39 -5.08 -24.48
C LEU A 192 6.50 -5.58 -23.57
N TRP A 193 6.94 -4.77 -22.60
CA TRP A 193 7.74 -5.30 -21.50
C TRP A 193 6.83 -5.90 -20.43
N TYR A 194 7.28 -6.96 -19.77
CA TYR A 194 6.61 -7.51 -18.62
C TYR A 194 7.60 -8.11 -17.61
N ALA A 195 7.23 -8.07 -16.34
CA ALA A 195 7.98 -8.68 -15.26
C ALA A 195 7.23 -9.90 -14.73
N THR A 196 7.97 -10.98 -14.44
CA THR A 196 7.38 -12.22 -13.92
C THR A 196 8.30 -12.86 -12.88
N LEU A 197 7.72 -13.73 -12.05
CA LEU A 197 8.48 -14.55 -11.12
C LEU A 197 8.94 -15.83 -11.81
N ARG A 198 10.23 -16.14 -11.72
CA ARG A 198 10.72 -17.48 -12.04
C ARG A 198 10.51 -18.38 -10.83
N PRO A 199 9.67 -19.43 -10.95
CA PRO A 199 9.42 -20.34 -9.85
C PRO A 199 10.69 -21.11 -9.46
N ARG A 200 10.82 -21.51 -8.20
CA ARG A 200 11.88 -22.40 -7.78
C ARG A 200 11.72 -23.75 -8.45
N SER A 201 12.85 -24.34 -8.83
CA SER A 201 12.85 -25.71 -9.36
C SER A 201 12.35 -26.71 -8.29
N ALA A 202 11.75 -27.82 -8.74
CA ALA A 202 11.34 -28.89 -7.84
C ALA A 202 12.51 -29.43 -6.99
N LYS A 203 13.73 -29.41 -7.54
CA LYS A 203 14.97 -29.76 -6.81
C LYS A 203 15.23 -28.76 -5.68
N ALA A 204 15.17 -27.46 -5.95
CA ALA A 204 15.38 -26.41 -4.94
C ALA A 204 14.33 -26.43 -3.84
N LEU A 205 13.07 -26.73 -4.19
CA LEU A 205 11.98 -26.87 -3.20
C LEU A 205 12.16 -28.13 -2.33
N ARG A 206 12.62 -29.25 -2.92
CA ARG A 206 12.96 -30.45 -2.14
C ARG A 206 14.13 -30.18 -1.20
N ALA A 207 15.21 -29.59 -1.70
CA ALA A 207 16.37 -29.24 -0.87
C ALA A 207 15.95 -28.34 0.31
N TRP A 208 15.15 -27.29 0.05
CA TRP A 208 14.62 -26.44 1.11
C TRP A 208 13.83 -27.22 2.17
N ARG A 209 13.00 -28.18 1.75
CA ARG A 209 12.17 -28.98 2.64
C ARG A 209 12.97 -30.06 3.39
N ASP A 210 13.88 -30.73 2.67
CA ASP A 210 14.51 -31.97 3.15
C ASP A 210 15.89 -31.68 3.79
N GLU A 211 16.60 -30.63 3.35
CA GLU A 211 17.93 -30.23 3.82
C GLU A 211 17.89 -28.98 4.72
N GLY A 212 16.77 -28.30 4.76
CA GLY A 212 16.60 -27.07 5.53
C GLY A 212 17.13 -25.82 4.81
N LEU A 213 17.03 -24.69 5.48
CA LEU A 213 17.48 -23.39 4.99
C LEU A 213 18.62 -22.86 5.86
N ALA A 214 19.81 -22.70 5.27
CA ALA A 214 20.88 -21.99 5.95
C ALA A 214 20.51 -20.50 6.11
N TYR A 215 20.59 -20.01 7.35
CA TYR A 215 20.39 -18.58 7.60
C TYR A 215 21.60 -17.79 7.07
N VAL A 216 21.31 -16.78 6.25
CA VAL A 216 22.30 -15.81 5.76
C VAL A 216 21.87 -14.43 6.20
N ASP A 217 22.67 -13.77 7.04
CA ASP A 217 22.37 -12.44 7.57
C ASP A 217 22.18 -11.41 6.44
N GLY A 218 21.11 -10.64 6.53
CA GLY A 218 20.73 -9.65 5.53
C GLY A 218 20.03 -10.21 4.27
N LEU A 219 20.04 -11.52 4.03
CA LEU A 219 19.40 -12.17 2.88
C LEU A 219 18.23 -13.05 3.27
N THR A 220 18.31 -13.73 4.41
CA THR A 220 17.25 -14.61 4.93
C THR A 220 16.34 -13.83 5.87
N THR A 221 15.05 -13.86 5.62
CA THR A 221 14.05 -13.23 6.49
C THR A 221 13.39 -14.25 7.41
N ALA A 222 12.87 -13.84 8.55
CA ALA A 222 12.15 -14.73 9.46
C ALA A 222 10.98 -15.45 8.79
N THR A 223 10.39 -14.86 7.75
CA THR A 223 9.32 -15.50 6.97
C THR A 223 9.81 -16.63 6.08
N ASP A 224 11.10 -16.68 5.76
CA ASP A 224 11.67 -17.76 4.97
C ASP A 224 11.79 -19.08 5.77
N PHE A 225 11.70 -19.00 7.11
CA PHE A 225 11.66 -20.20 7.97
C PHE A 225 10.33 -20.96 7.89
N TYR A 226 9.23 -20.29 7.56
CA TYR A 226 7.90 -20.89 7.56
C TYR A 226 7.41 -21.27 6.16
N ALA A 227 8.01 -20.72 5.12
CA ALA A 227 7.65 -21.04 3.75
C ALA A 227 8.81 -20.76 2.80
N ALA A 228 8.99 -21.63 1.83
CA ALA A 228 9.98 -21.41 0.76
C ALA A 228 9.76 -20.03 0.12
N PRO A 229 10.81 -19.26 -0.18
CA PRO A 229 10.68 -18.05 -0.98
C PRO A 229 9.90 -18.35 -2.27
N PRO A 230 8.93 -17.50 -2.67
CA PRO A 230 7.99 -17.80 -3.75
C PRO A 230 8.66 -17.93 -5.11
N ALA A 231 9.85 -17.34 -5.28
CA ALA A 231 10.55 -17.33 -6.56
C ALA A 231 12.06 -17.43 -6.38
N GLU A 232 12.71 -17.99 -7.39
CA GLU A 232 14.17 -18.01 -7.51
C GLU A 232 14.68 -16.66 -8.02
N ALA A 233 13.93 -16.02 -8.92
CA ALA A 233 14.26 -14.74 -9.51
C ALA A 233 13.00 -13.96 -9.92
N VAL A 234 13.17 -12.64 -10.08
CA VAL A 234 12.28 -11.78 -10.85
C VAL A 234 12.92 -11.52 -12.19
N GLU A 235 12.20 -11.77 -13.26
CA GLU A 235 12.70 -11.64 -14.63
C GLU A 235 11.96 -10.52 -15.37
N LEU A 236 12.71 -9.72 -16.12
CA LEU A 236 12.20 -8.71 -17.04
C LEU A 236 12.32 -9.24 -18.47
N TRP A 237 11.21 -9.20 -19.18
CA TRP A 237 11.06 -9.67 -20.54
C TRP A 237 10.50 -8.58 -21.46
N VAL A 238 10.81 -8.69 -22.74
CA VAL A 238 10.13 -7.96 -23.82
C VAL A 238 9.49 -8.96 -24.77
N ARG A 239 8.23 -8.72 -25.11
CA ARG A 239 7.50 -9.43 -26.16
C ARG A 239 7.27 -8.55 -27.35
N GLU A 240 7.70 -9.00 -28.51
CA GLU A 240 7.27 -8.42 -29.78
C GLU A 240 5.89 -8.98 -30.16
N THR A 241 4.91 -8.12 -30.34
CA THR A 241 3.52 -8.59 -30.52
C THR A 241 3.28 -9.24 -31.87
N ARG A 242 3.98 -8.77 -32.92
CA ARG A 242 3.82 -9.28 -34.29
C ARG A 242 4.40 -10.68 -34.47
N SER A 243 5.58 -10.92 -33.93
CA SER A 243 6.27 -12.23 -34.02
C SER A 243 5.86 -13.18 -32.89
N GLY A 244 5.33 -12.66 -31.78
CA GLY A 244 5.08 -13.40 -30.56
C GLY A 244 6.36 -13.81 -29.81
N ARG A 245 7.51 -13.31 -30.22
CA ARG A 245 8.82 -13.63 -29.65
C ARG A 245 9.02 -12.94 -28.30
N ASP A 246 9.41 -13.71 -27.29
CA ASP A 246 9.83 -13.22 -26.00
C ASP A 246 11.37 -13.18 -25.87
N GLN A 247 11.88 -12.08 -25.34
CA GLN A 247 13.31 -11.90 -25.08
C GLN A 247 13.53 -11.47 -23.64
N ARG A 248 14.38 -12.22 -22.90
CA ARG A 248 14.72 -11.85 -21.53
C ARG A 248 15.74 -10.72 -21.52
N VAL A 249 15.38 -9.62 -20.84
CA VAL A 249 16.17 -8.39 -20.73
C VAL A 249 17.08 -8.41 -19.52
N ALA A 250 16.53 -8.81 -18.37
CA ALA A 250 17.24 -8.76 -17.09
C ALA A 250 16.65 -9.75 -16.08
N GLN A 251 17.40 -9.96 -15.02
CA GLN A 251 17.02 -10.79 -13.89
C GLN A 251 17.46 -10.12 -12.59
N ALA A 252 16.67 -10.24 -11.54
CA ALA A 252 16.99 -9.84 -10.18
C ALA A 252 16.77 -11.03 -9.23
N PRO A 253 17.48 -11.11 -8.08
CA PRO A 253 17.25 -12.16 -7.10
C PRO A 253 15.80 -12.21 -6.61
N GLY A 254 15.29 -13.41 -6.40
CA GLY A 254 13.88 -13.66 -6.04
C GLY A 254 13.55 -13.56 -4.56
N GLY A 255 14.35 -12.88 -3.74
CA GLY A 255 14.04 -12.66 -2.33
C GLY A 255 12.74 -11.85 -2.16
N ARG A 256 12.01 -12.08 -1.06
CA ARG A 256 10.70 -11.42 -0.82
C ARG A 256 10.78 -9.89 -0.84
N SER A 257 11.85 -9.31 -0.32
CA SER A 257 12.08 -7.85 -0.35
C SER A 257 12.46 -7.33 -1.74
N THR A 258 13.19 -8.10 -2.54
CA THR A 258 13.61 -7.71 -3.89
C THR A 258 12.51 -7.93 -4.92
N ALA A 259 11.70 -8.99 -4.80
CA ALA A 259 10.55 -9.21 -5.67
C ALA A 259 9.54 -8.06 -5.64
N SER A 260 9.43 -7.39 -4.50
CA SER A 260 8.51 -6.26 -4.34
C SER A 260 8.99 -4.95 -4.97
N VAL A 261 10.27 -4.82 -5.32
CA VAL A 261 10.85 -3.56 -5.85
C VAL A 261 11.50 -3.69 -7.22
N ALA A 262 11.80 -4.93 -7.67
CA ALA A 262 12.40 -5.15 -8.97
C ALA A 262 11.36 -5.02 -10.10
N PHE A 263 11.74 -4.31 -11.16
CA PHE A 263 11.01 -4.19 -12.41
C PHE A 263 9.53 -3.79 -12.27
N ARG A 264 9.26 -2.65 -11.62
CA ARG A 264 7.93 -2.05 -11.51
C ARG A 264 7.68 -0.98 -12.56
N ALA A 265 6.41 -0.65 -12.80
CA ALA A 265 6.05 0.60 -13.44
C ALA A 265 6.71 1.78 -12.70
N GLY A 266 7.49 2.60 -13.41
CA GLY A 266 8.31 3.68 -12.84
C GLY A 266 9.78 3.34 -12.68
N THR A 267 10.16 2.04 -12.57
CA THR A 267 11.57 1.59 -12.66
C THR A 267 11.90 0.95 -14.00
N VAL A 268 10.89 0.69 -14.82
CA VAL A 268 10.97 0.19 -16.18
C VAL A 268 10.09 1.07 -17.06
N PHE A 269 10.65 1.63 -18.13
CA PHE A 269 9.91 2.47 -19.07
C PHE A 269 10.59 2.49 -20.44
N TRP A 270 9.81 2.74 -21.50
CA TRP A 270 10.33 2.93 -22.83
C TRP A 270 10.81 4.38 -23.02
N ASP A 271 12.03 4.56 -23.50
CA ASP A 271 12.54 5.87 -23.94
C ASP A 271 12.33 6.12 -25.43
N SER A 272 12.13 5.04 -26.18
CA SER A 272 11.85 5.02 -27.62
C SER A 272 11.13 3.71 -27.99
N PRO A 273 10.59 3.54 -29.20
CA PRO A 273 10.04 2.26 -29.65
C PRO A 273 11.03 1.07 -29.57
N GLN A 274 12.32 1.34 -29.66
CA GLN A 274 13.37 0.34 -29.63
C GLN A 274 14.20 0.33 -28.34
N GLY A 275 13.95 1.24 -27.41
CA GLY A 275 14.75 1.41 -26.19
C GLY A 275 13.95 1.22 -24.90
N LEU A 276 14.33 0.22 -24.11
CA LEU A 276 13.74 -0.02 -22.78
C LEU A 276 14.74 0.32 -21.69
N VAL A 277 14.42 1.31 -20.86
CA VAL A 277 15.23 1.68 -19.69
C VAL A 277 14.70 0.97 -18.47
N TYR A 278 15.60 0.42 -17.67
CA TYR A 278 15.25 -0.29 -16.45
C TYR A 278 16.29 -0.10 -15.35
N GLN A 279 15.83 -0.16 -14.11
CA GLN A 279 16.65 -0.02 -12.92
C GLN A 279 17.11 -1.40 -12.43
N ARG A 280 18.41 -1.56 -12.19
CA ARG A 280 18.97 -2.71 -11.46
C ARG A 280 19.28 -2.30 -10.03
N HIS A 281 18.92 -3.17 -9.12
CA HIS A 281 19.31 -3.10 -7.72
C HIS A 281 20.40 -4.16 -7.48
N ALA A 282 21.55 -3.72 -7.02
CA ALA A 282 22.60 -4.59 -6.52
C ALA A 282 22.81 -4.25 -5.04
N LEU A 283 23.19 -5.22 -4.24
CA LEU A 283 23.69 -4.96 -2.90
C LEU A 283 25.15 -4.54 -2.99
N SER A 284 25.56 -3.50 -2.28
CA SER A 284 26.99 -3.20 -2.08
C SER A 284 27.62 -4.26 -1.16
N GLU A 285 28.93 -4.29 -1.08
CA GLU A 285 29.65 -5.15 -0.13
C GLU A 285 29.23 -4.89 1.34
N THR A 286 28.71 -3.71 1.63
CA THR A 286 28.16 -3.32 2.95
C THR A 286 26.67 -3.58 3.09
N GLY A 287 26.01 -4.25 2.13
CA GLY A 287 24.57 -4.53 2.16
C GLY A 287 23.67 -3.35 1.74
N ALA A 288 24.24 -2.18 1.45
CA ALA A 288 23.45 -1.03 1.00
C ALA A 288 22.98 -1.21 -0.46
N PRO A 289 21.72 -0.87 -0.79
CA PRO A 289 21.22 -1.00 -2.17
C PRO A 289 21.93 0.00 -3.09
N LYS A 290 22.67 -0.51 -4.06
CA LYS A 290 23.29 0.27 -5.14
C LYS A 290 22.38 0.23 -6.36
N GLN A 291 21.89 1.37 -6.77
CA GLN A 291 20.99 1.52 -7.92
C GLN A 291 21.81 1.86 -9.17
N SER A 292 21.49 1.23 -10.29
CA SER A 292 22.06 1.55 -11.60
C SER A 292 20.97 1.45 -12.66
N PHE A 293 21.03 2.33 -13.67
CA PHE A 293 20.13 2.32 -14.80
C PHE A 293 20.79 1.67 -16.01
N TRP A 294 19.99 0.93 -16.77
CA TRP A 294 20.41 0.19 -17.95
C TRP A 294 19.40 0.44 -19.06
N ARG A 295 19.87 0.50 -20.28
CA ARG A 295 19.05 0.60 -21.49
C ARG A 295 19.23 -0.66 -22.31
N PHE A 296 18.14 -1.32 -22.59
CA PHE A 296 18.07 -2.45 -23.49
C PHE A 296 17.68 -1.95 -24.88
N ASP A 297 18.47 -2.29 -25.89
CA ASP A 297 18.17 -2.06 -27.29
C ASP A 297 17.49 -3.30 -27.87
N LEU A 298 16.26 -3.14 -28.35
CA LEU A 298 15.46 -4.26 -28.84
C LEU A 298 16.02 -4.87 -30.12
N ALA A 299 16.54 -4.04 -31.02
CA ALA A 299 17.14 -4.50 -32.29
C ALA A 299 18.46 -5.22 -32.06
N ALA A 300 19.32 -4.69 -31.21
CA ALA A 300 20.61 -5.29 -30.86
C ALA A 300 20.48 -6.48 -29.92
N GLY A 301 19.36 -6.60 -29.18
CA GLY A 301 19.17 -7.61 -28.14
C GLY A 301 20.14 -7.49 -26.95
N ALA A 302 20.66 -6.31 -26.70
CA ALA A 302 21.72 -6.07 -25.73
C ALA A 302 21.41 -4.91 -24.78
N SER A 303 21.93 -4.99 -23.54
CA SER A 303 21.79 -3.94 -22.53
C SER A 303 23.10 -3.23 -22.28
N ALA A 304 23.05 -1.90 -22.22
CA ALA A 304 24.17 -1.04 -21.84
C ALA A 304 23.84 -0.24 -20.57
N ARG A 305 24.85 -0.05 -19.72
CA ARG A 305 24.71 0.77 -18.51
C ARG A 305 24.57 2.25 -18.89
N GLN A 306 23.59 2.93 -18.31
CA GLN A 306 23.43 4.37 -18.44
C GLN A 306 24.27 5.09 -17.38
N PRO A 307 25.04 6.11 -17.75
CA PRO A 307 25.88 6.85 -16.80
C PRO A 307 25.08 7.65 -15.77
N GLN A 308 23.83 8.00 -16.09
CA GLN A 308 22.93 8.79 -15.24
C GLN A 308 21.56 8.11 -15.13
N GLY A 309 20.86 8.36 -14.00
CA GLY A 309 19.54 7.77 -13.73
C GLY A 309 18.50 8.17 -14.77
N GLY A 310 17.49 7.32 -14.93
CA GLY A 310 16.43 7.50 -15.90
C GLY A 310 15.58 8.73 -15.67
N GLY A 311 15.08 9.32 -16.74
CA GLY A 311 14.12 10.42 -16.77
C GLY A 311 13.14 10.22 -17.92
N VAL A 312 12.03 10.93 -17.91
CA VAL A 312 11.09 10.96 -19.04
C VAL A 312 11.71 11.79 -20.16
N THR A 313 11.88 11.19 -21.36
CA THR A 313 12.42 11.91 -22.51
C THR A 313 11.48 13.03 -22.92
N THR A 314 12.01 14.25 -23.09
CA THR A 314 11.30 15.44 -23.56
C THR A 314 11.76 15.79 -25.00
N ALA A 315 11.06 16.69 -25.70
CA ALA A 315 11.46 17.11 -27.05
C ALA A 315 12.85 17.76 -27.06
N SER A 316 13.23 18.44 -25.96
CA SER A 316 14.49 19.14 -25.77
C SER A 316 15.55 18.32 -25.00
N GLY A 317 15.17 17.20 -24.39
CA GLY A 317 16.06 16.41 -23.56
C GLY A 317 15.37 15.39 -22.68
N GLN A 318 15.88 15.19 -21.48
CA GLN A 318 15.29 14.30 -20.47
C GLN A 318 14.78 15.09 -19.27
N LEU A 319 13.47 14.97 -19.01
CA LEU A 319 12.90 15.45 -17.76
C LEU A 319 13.24 14.47 -16.65
N ARG A 320 13.93 14.94 -15.63
CA ARG A 320 14.42 14.12 -14.53
C ARG A 320 13.80 14.56 -13.21
N LEU A 321 13.22 13.61 -12.51
CA LEU A 321 12.82 13.78 -11.11
C LEU A 321 13.97 13.25 -10.23
N THR A 322 14.65 14.14 -9.55
CA THR A 322 15.74 13.80 -8.62
C THR A 322 15.22 13.91 -7.20
N ARG A 323 15.48 12.89 -6.39
CA ARG A 323 15.22 12.97 -4.95
C ARG A 323 16.38 13.71 -4.30
N LEU A 324 16.07 14.76 -3.57
CA LEU A 324 17.01 15.52 -2.74
C LEU A 324 17.02 14.96 -1.31
N ASP A 325 18.02 15.35 -0.54
CA ASP A 325 18.09 15.11 0.89
C ASP A 325 16.84 15.65 1.60
N GLY A 326 16.40 14.99 2.65
CA GLY A 326 15.15 15.33 3.36
C GLY A 326 13.87 14.95 2.65
N GLY A 327 13.91 14.04 1.64
CA GLY A 327 12.71 13.53 0.95
C GLY A 327 12.06 14.51 -0.01
N LYS A 328 12.66 15.68 -0.24
CA LYS A 328 12.27 16.64 -1.28
C LYS A 328 12.58 16.05 -2.66
N HIS A 329 11.84 16.48 -3.66
CA HIS A 329 12.08 16.12 -5.05
C HIS A 329 12.32 17.38 -5.88
N GLU A 330 13.15 17.21 -6.90
CA GLU A 330 13.49 18.26 -7.83
C GLU A 330 13.22 17.79 -9.25
N LEU A 331 12.52 18.61 -10.00
CA LEU A 331 12.27 18.39 -11.41
C LEU A 331 13.23 19.25 -12.23
N SER A 332 14.04 18.64 -13.08
CA SER A 332 14.96 19.33 -13.98
C SER A 332 14.90 18.72 -15.37
N GLU A 333 15.16 19.52 -16.39
CA GLU A 333 15.31 19.05 -17.76
C GLU A 333 16.78 19.10 -18.15
N ARG A 334 17.28 18.00 -18.76
CA ARG A 334 18.65 17.90 -19.24
C ARG A 334 18.68 17.54 -20.73
N SER A 335 19.62 18.12 -21.46
CA SER A 335 19.88 17.73 -22.87
C SER A 335 20.33 16.28 -22.96
N SER A 336 20.33 15.72 -24.17
CA SER A 336 20.93 14.42 -24.47
C SER A 336 22.40 14.31 -24.07
N GLU A 337 23.10 15.43 -24.01
CA GLU A 337 24.50 15.57 -23.61
C GLU A 337 24.68 15.75 -22.09
N GLY A 338 23.57 15.82 -21.33
CA GLY A 338 23.58 15.95 -19.87
C GLY A 338 23.61 17.38 -19.33
N HIS A 339 23.57 18.39 -20.18
CA HIS A 339 23.48 19.81 -19.74
C HIS A 339 22.10 20.11 -19.18
N THR A 340 22.01 20.87 -18.10
CA THR A 340 20.75 21.32 -17.52
C THR A 340 20.13 22.39 -18.42
N LEU A 341 19.00 22.09 -19.04
CA LEU A 341 18.27 23.01 -19.94
C LEU A 341 17.37 23.96 -19.17
N THR A 342 16.83 23.53 -18.03
CA THR A 342 16.05 24.36 -17.13
C THR A 342 16.56 24.24 -15.71
N PRO A 343 16.58 25.34 -14.95
CA PRO A 343 16.99 25.29 -13.54
C PRO A 343 16.16 24.28 -12.77
N PRO A 344 16.79 23.50 -11.88
CA PRO A 344 16.10 22.58 -11.02
C PRO A 344 15.03 23.28 -10.19
N ARG A 345 13.82 22.67 -10.11
CA ARG A 345 12.71 23.22 -9.33
C ARG A 345 12.26 22.23 -8.28
N PRO A 346 12.15 22.65 -7.03
CA PRO A 346 11.60 21.79 -5.99
C PRO A 346 10.13 21.46 -6.30
N VAL A 347 9.78 20.19 -6.21
CA VAL A 347 8.41 19.70 -6.40
C VAL A 347 8.01 18.84 -5.22
N SER A 348 6.83 19.10 -4.69
CA SER A 348 6.23 18.23 -3.66
C SER A 348 5.67 17.01 -4.35
N TYR A 349 6.45 15.93 -4.37
CA TYR A 349 6.06 14.67 -5.00
C TYR A 349 5.53 13.68 -3.97
N SER A 350 4.36 13.11 -4.23
CA SER A 350 3.77 12.05 -3.42
C SER A 350 3.98 10.70 -4.09
N GLY A 351 5.08 10.05 -3.76
CA GLY A 351 5.43 8.71 -4.28
C GLY A 351 4.66 7.53 -3.67
N MET A 352 3.68 7.79 -2.83
CA MET A 352 2.88 6.74 -2.19
C MET A 352 1.71 6.38 -3.09
N GLY A 353 1.77 5.22 -3.72
CA GLY A 353 0.72 4.70 -4.60
C GLY A 353 1.19 4.21 -5.97
N GLY A 354 2.50 4.11 -6.18
CA GLY A 354 3.08 3.25 -7.23
C GLY A 354 3.11 3.76 -8.66
N ARG A 355 2.50 4.89 -9.01
CA ARG A 355 2.67 5.50 -10.32
C ARG A 355 2.93 6.97 -10.18
N LEU A 356 4.12 7.39 -10.61
CA LEU A 356 4.41 8.76 -10.98
C LEU A 356 3.42 9.16 -12.07
N GLY A 357 2.38 9.93 -11.73
CA GLY A 357 1.59 10.61 -12.71
C GLY A 357 2.46 11.69 -13.36
N VAL A 358 3.22 11.33 -14.37
CA VAL A 358 3.90 12.27 -15.25
C VAL A 358 3.41 11.97 -16.65
N TRP A 359 2.84 12.98 -17.28
CA TRP A 359 2.29 12.88 -18.63
C TRP A 359 2.92 13.95 -19.50
N ARG A 360 3.16 13.61 -20.74
CA ARG A 360 3.82 14.50 -21.70
C ARG A 360 3.08 14.54 -23.02
N SER A 361 2.91 15.74 -23.57
CA SER A 361 2.44 15.91 -24.94
C SER A 361 3.61 15.85 -25.96
N PRO A 362 3.35 15.56 -27.24
CA PRO A 362 4.35 15.67 -28.30
C PRO A 362 4.95 17.08 -28.41
N GLY A 363 4.18 18.12 -28.05
CA GLY A 363 4.63 19.51 -28.00
C GLY A 363 5.51 19.86 -26.78
N GLY A 364 5.87 18.87 -25.95
CA GLY A 364 6.79 19.07 -24.81
C GLY A 364 6.14 19.56 -23.53
N GLN A 365 4.82 19.80 -23.50
CA GLN A 365 4.11 20.11 -22.27
C GLN A 365 4.14 18.92 -21.32
N VAL A 366 4.34 19.16 -20.04
CA VAL A 366 4.35 18.11 -19.02
C VAL A 366 3.36 18.43 -17.92
N LEU A 367 2.53 17.44 -17.58
CA LEU A 367 1.69 17.42 -16.37
C LEU A 367 2.27 16.42 -15.38
N TYR A 368 2.19 16.71 -14.10
CA TYR A 368 2.62 15.78 -13.06
C TYR A 368 1.73 15.86 -11.81
N GLY A 369 1.59 14.72 -11.13
CA GLY A 369 0.90 14.64 -9.87
C GLY A 369 1.71 15.31 -8.77
N VAL A 370 1.07 16.17 -7.97
CA VAL A 370 1.69 16.84 -6.82
C VAL A 370 0.92 16.51 -5.56
N ARG A 371 1.64 16.41 -4.46
CA ARG A 371 1.04 16.46 -3.15
C ARG A 371 1.03 17.91 -2.67
N GLN A 372 -0.14 18.46 -2.50
CA GLN A 372 -0.36 19.76 -1.88
C GLN A 372 -0.80 19.49 -0.44
N SER A 373 0.13 19.68 0.52
CA SER A 373 -0.08 19.44 1.96
C SER A 373 -0.94 18.20 2.30
N ASP A 374 -2.23 18.25 2.07
CA ASP A 374 -3.24 17.27 2.48
C ASP A 374 -3.95 16.57 1.30
N ARG A 375 -3.72 17.00 0.04
CA ARG A 375 -4.43 16.48 -1.14
C ARG A 375 -3.50 16.12 -2.28
N LEU A 376 -4.01 15.29 -3.18
CA LEU A 376 -3.36 14.95 -4.44
C LEU A 376 -3.91 15.84 -5.54
N GLY A 377 -3.06 16.56 -6.24
CA GLY A 377 -3.43 17.48 -7.29
C GLY A 377 -2.53 17.31 -8.53
N LEU A 378 -2.70 18.21 -9.49
CA LEU A 378 -1.95 18.24 -10.74
C LEU A 378 -1.20 19.58 -10.86
N ALA A 379 -0.02 19.53 -11.46
CA ALA A 379 0.74 20.72 -11.84
C ALA A 379 1.32 20.59 -13.24
N ALA A 380 1.58 21.72 -13.89
CA ALA A 380 2.21 21.78 -15.20
C ALA A 380 3.68 22.22 -15.09
N TYR A 381 4.52 21.69 -15.98
CA TYR A 381 5.92 22.11 -16.12
C TYR A 381 6.11 22.82 -17.48
N PRO A 382 6.86 23.93 -17.56
CA PRO A 382 7.72 24.53 -16.54
C PRO A 382 7.02 25.45 -15.52
N LEU A 383 5.73 25.69 -15.65
CA LEU A 383 4.97 26.54 -14.73
C LEU A 383 4.44 25.71 -13.56
N PRO A 384 4.84 25.98 -12.31
CA PRO A 384 4.38 25.25 -11.14
C PRO A 384 2.98 25.67 -10.69
N THR A 385 2.16 26.15 -11.62
CA THR A 385 0.78 26.55 -11.30
C THR A 385 -0.04 25.30 -11.03
N PRO A 386 -0.65 25.16 -9.86
CA PRO A 386 -1.61 24.09 -9.62
C PRO A 386 -2.74 24.20 -10.65
N LEU A 387 -2.95 23.14 -11.43
CA LEU A 387 -4.02 23.09 -12.43
C LEU A 387 -5.39 22.78 -11.81
N SER A 388 -5.40 22.48 -10.53
CA SER A 388 -6.62 22.13 -9.81
C SER A 388 -6.94 23.21 -8.78
N PRO A 389 -7.90 24.10 -9.07
CA PRO A 389 -8.50 24.96 -8.05
C PRO A 389 -9.44 24.17 -7.12
N VAL A 390 -9.54 22.85 -7.31
CA VAL A 390 -10.49 22.00 -6.63
C VAL A 390 -9.98 21.67 -5.23
N SER A 391 -10.84 21.86 -4.23
CA SER A 391 -10.60 21.46 -2.84
C SER A 391 -10.44 19.95 -2.65
N ASP A 392 -10.77 19.15 -3.68
CA ASP A 392 -10.81 17.70 -3.67
C ASP A 392 -9.48 17.08 -4.15
N SER A 393 -9.22 15.84 -3.79
CA SER A 393 -8.10 15.05 -4.33
C SER A 393 -8.46 14.49 -5.70
N LEU A 394 -7.51 14.54 -6.65
CA LEU A 394 -7.59 13.95 -7.98
C LEU A 394 -6.59 12.81 -8.11
N HIS A 395 -7.05 11.56 -8.04
CA HIS A 395 -6.20 10.36 -8.18
C HIS A 395 -7.07 9.09 -8.28
N PRO A 396 -6.68 8.09 -9.14
CA PRO A 396 -5.67 8.18 -10.20
C PRO A 396 -6.13 9.05 -11.37
N CYS A 397 -5.21 9.43 -12.26
CA CYS A 397 -5.52 10.17 -13.48
C CYS A 397 -4.89 9.52 -14.70
N ALA A 398 -5.50 9.75 -15.88
CA ALA A 398 -4.94 9.49 -17.18
C ALA A 398 -5.30 10.64 -18.14
N PHE A 399 -4.40 10.97 -19.07
CA PHE A 399 -4.57 12.09 -20.00
C PHE A 399 -4.43 11.62 -21.46
N ASP A 400 -5.13 12.30 -22.37
CA ASP A 400 -4.96 12.14 -23.80
C ASP A 400 -3.52 12.54 -24.22
N GLN A 401 -3.12 12.15 -25.41
CA GLN A 401 -1.76 12.42 -25.90
C GLN A 401 -1.42 13.91 -25.95
N SER A 402 -2.42 14.77 -26.16
CA SER A 402 -2.25 16.22 -26.24
C SER A 402 -2.31 16.93 -24.90
N LEU A 403 -2.62 16.24 -23.79
CA LEU A 403 -2.85 16.75 -22.43
C LEU A 403 -3.96 17.81 -22.34
N ARG A 404 -4.93 17.78 -23.27
CA ARG A 404 -6.08 18.68 -23.25
C ARG A 404 -7.26 18.13 -22.46
N VAL A 405 -7.37 16.81 -22.40
CA VAL A 405 -8.42 16.12 -21.70
C VAL A 405 -7.81 15.04 -20.80
N GLY A 406 -8.28 14.97 -19.57
CA GLY A 406 -7.94 13.91 -18.65
C GLY A 406 -9.20 13.27 -18.05
N VAL A 407 -9.03 12.07 -17.51
CA VAL A 407 -10.02 11.40 -16.67
C VAL A 407 -9.35 11.05 -15.35
N CYS A 408 -9.98 11.45 -14.25
CA CYS A 408 -9.44 11.28 -12.89
C CYS A 408 -10.50 10.69 -11.96
N GLY A 409 -10.06 9.96 -10.96
CA GLY A 409 -10.81 9.78 -9.72
C GLY A 409 -10.81 11.08 -8.93
N ARG A 410 -11.97 11.48 -8.38
CA ARG A 410 -12.10 12.65 -7.50
C ARG A 410 -12.74 12.23 -6.19
N GLU A 411 -12.16 12.64 -5.07
CA GLU A 411 -12.71 12.41 -3.74
C GLU A 411 -12.24 13.45 -2.73
N SER A 412 -12.94 13.52 -1.58
CA SER A 412 -12.54 14.30 -0.42
C SER A 412 -13.07 13.66 0.86
N LEU A 413 -12.79 14.21 2.02
CA LEU A 413 -13.36 13.73 3.30
C LEU A 413 -14.90 13.65 3.28
N THR A 414 -15.54 14.51 2.50
CA THR A 414 -17.02 14.60 2.43
C THR A 414 -17.60 14.15 1.08
N ARG A 415 -16.76 13.82 0.12
CA ARG A 415 -17.16 13.39 -1.23
C ARG A 415 -16.66 11.99 -1.52
N ALA A 416 -17.57 11.06 -1.72
CA ALA A 416 -17.25 9.70 -2.10
C ALA A 416 -16.56 9.63 -3.49
N PRO A 417 -15.68 8.63 -3.73
CA PRO A 417 -14.96 8.50 -4.99
C PRO A 417 -15.91 8.48 -6.20
N GLU A 418 -15.64 9.35 -7.16
CA GLU A 418 -16.35 9.48 -8.43
C GLU A 418 -15.37 9.67 -9.58
N LEU A 419 -15.78 9.35 -10.79
CA LEU A 419 -14.99 9.54 -12.00
C LEU A 419 -15.32 10.88 -12.63
N VAL A 420 -14.29 11.67 -12.94
CA VAL A 420 -14.45 12.99 -13.55
C VAL A 420 -13.59 13.16 -14.79
N LYS A 421 -14.11 13.89 -15.76
CA LYS A 421 -13.36 14.45 -16.88
C LYS A 421 -12.80 15.80 -16.46
N VAL A 422 -11.54 16.04 -16.76
CA VAL A 422 -10.84 17.28 -16.42
C VAL A 422 -10.23 17.91 -17.67
N HIS A 423 -10.23 19.23 -17.74
CA HIS A 423 -9.53 20.00 -18.74
C HIS A 423 -8.42 20.82 -18.06
N PRO A 424 -7.16 20.40 -18.14
CA PRO A 424 -6.07 21.00 -17.39
C PRO A 424 -5.89 22.51 -17.65
N SER A 425 -6.11 22.98 -18.88
CA SER A 425 -5.93 24.38 -19.24
C SER A 425 -6.97 25.32 -18.67
N THR A 426 -8.19 24.83 -18.37
CA THR A 426 -9.32 25.65 -17.90
C THR A 426 -9.72 25.35 -16.47
N GLY A 427 -9.23 24.24 -15.89
CA GLY A 427 -9.69 23.73 -14.59
C GLY A 427 -11.13 23.18 -14.60
N PHE A 428 -11.74 23.05 -15.79
CA PHE A 428 -13.10 22.52 -15.90
C PHE A 428 -13.16 21.04 -15.50
N VAL A 429 -14.16 20.70 -14.66
CA VAL A 429 -14.36 19.35 -14.16
C VAL A 429 -15.81 18.91 -14.38
N ARG A 430 -16.01 17.78 -15.04
CA ARG A 430 -17.32 17.18 -15.27
C ARG A 430 -17.40 15.76 -14.73
N VAL A 431 -18.47 15.43 -14.01
CA VAL A 431 -18.70 14.07 -13.51
C VAL A 431 -19.07 13.14 -14.66
N LEU A 432 -18.37 12.00 -14.77
CA LEU A 432 -18.63 10.93 -15.74
C LEU A 432 -19.36 9.75 -15.11
N ALA A 433 -18.99 9.38 -13.86
CA ALA A 433 -19.62 8.26 -13.16
C ALA A 433 -19.59 8.43 -11.65
N ARG A 434 -20.63 7.97 -10.96
CA ARG A 434 -20.80 8.02 -9.50
C ARG A 434 -21.01 6.62 -8.93
N PRO A 435 -19.95 5.78 -8.83
CA PRO A 435 -20.07 4.41 -8.35
C PRO A 435 -20.52 4.32 -6.88
N ASN A 436 -20.39 5.41 -6.15
CA ASN A 436 -20.66 5.55 -4.73
C ASN A 436 -21.89 6.44 -4.42
N ALA A 437 -22.82 6.60 -5.34
CA ALA A 437 -24.01 7.48 -5.16
C ALA A 437 -24.83 7.16 -3.90
N ARG A 438 -24.77 5.92 -3.40
CA ARG A 438 -25.44 5.51 -2.14
C ARG A 438 -24.97 6.30 -0.91
N TYR A 439 -23.77 6.87 -0.93
CA TYR A 439 -23.20 7.65 0.16
C TYR A 439 -23.78 9.07 0.25
N ASP A 440 -24.55 9.52 -0.76
CA ASP A 440 -25.28 10.79 -0.67
C ASP A 440 -26.33 10.77 0.45
N ALA A 441 -26.76 9.60 0.89
CA ALA A 441 -27.64 9.42 2.05
C ALA A 441 -26.93 9.58 3.39
N ILE A 442 -25.60 9.62 3.43
CA ILE A 442 -24.85 9.76 4.66
C ILE A 442 -24.59 11.24 4.94
N LEU A 443 -25.01 11.68 6.12
CA LEU A 443 -24.69 13.02 6.59
C LEU A 443 -23.19 13.23 6.68
N PRO A 444 -22.61 14.26 6.07
CA PRO A 444 -21.19 14.57 6.21
C PRO A 444 -20.83 14.85 7.67
N LEU A 445 -19.62 14.49 8.07
CA LEU A 445 -19.03 14.92 9.34
C LEU A 445 -18.30 16.24 9.13
N ILE A 446 -18.27 17.06 10.17
CA ILE A 446 -17.45 18.27 10.17
C ILE A 446 -16.00 17.86 10.38
N SER A 447 -15.15 18.24 9.44
CA SER A 447 -13.71 18.01 9.54
C SER A 447 -12.98 19.27 9.08
N GLU A 448 -12.01 19.73 9.85
CA GLU A 448 -11.19 20.89 9.51
C GLU A 448 -9.70 20.53 9.41
N PRO A 449 -8.95 21.09 8.46
CA PRO A 449 -7.52 20.96 8.43
C PRO A 449 -6.89 21.71 9.60
N ALA A 450 -5.83 21.16 10.17
CA ALA A 450 -5.09 21.76 11.28
C ALA A 450 -3.58 21.57 11.11
N MET A 451 -2.81 22.50 11.70
CA MET A 451 -1.36 22.47 11.70
C MET A 451 -0.87 22.60 13.14
N TRP A 452 0.12 21.82 13.48
CA TRP A 452 0.70 21.78 14.83
C TRP A 452 2.21 21.88 14.77
N THR A 453 2.78 22.71 15.64
CA THR A 453 4.23 22.77 15.87
C THR A 453 4.55 22.05 17.18
N ASN A 454 5.41 21.05 17.13
CA ASN A 454 5.77 20.28 18.32
C ASN A 454 6.91 20.94 19.12
N ARG A 455 7.25 20.36 20.29
CA ARG A 455 8.33 20.88 21.17
C ARG A 455 9.73 20.90 20.55
N PHE A 456 9.95 20.23 19.43
CA PHE A 456 11.21 20.25 18.68
C PHE A 456 11.20 21.29 17.56
N GLY A 457 10.13 22.10 17.43
CA GLY A 457 9.97 23.11 16.40
C GLY A 457 9.53 22.54 15.04
N THR A 458 9.19 21.27 14.96
CA THR A 458 8.78 20.63 13.70
C THR A 458 7.27 20.84 13.47
N LEU A 459 6.93 21.34 12.27
CA LEU A 459 5.56 21.57 11.84
C LEU A 459 4.99 20.33 11.17
N SER A 460 3.76 19.95 11.52
CA SER A 460 3.00 18.91 10.85
C SER A 460 1.53 19.27 10.75
N GLY A 461 0.81 18.61 9.84
CA GLY A 461 -0.60 18.87 9.60
C GLY A 461 -1.45 17.62 9.70
N GLY A 462 -2.76 17.85 9.66
CA GLY A 462 -3.75 16.78 9.69
C GLY A 462 -5.16 17.33 9.71
N TYR A 463 -6.07 16.58 10.31
CA TYR A 463 -7.48 16.95 10.40
C TYR A 463 -8.05 16.73 11.80
N ILE A 464 -8.93 17.63 12.21
CA ILE A 464 -9.80 17.47 13.37
C ILE A 464 -11.18 17.11 12.85
N THR A 465 -11.67 15.92 13.15
CA THR A 465 -13.05 15.49 12.84
C THR A 465 -13.88 15.57 14.11
N TYR A 466 -14.95 16.35 14.04
CA TYR A 466 -15.85 16.60 15.17
C TYR A 466 -16.85 15.47 15.35
N PRO A 467 -17.28 15.20 16.59
CA PRO A 467 -18.34 14.23 16.85
C PRO A 467 -19.66 14.66 16.20
N ARG A 468 -20.48 13.70 15.77
CA ARG A 468 -21.77 13.96 15.10
C ARG A 468 -22.66 14.97 15.84
N ARG A 469 -22.69 14.88 17.15
CA ARG A 469 -23.51 15.74 18.01
C ARG A 469 -22.65 16.76 18.76
N TYR A 470 -21.74 17.39 18.01
CA TYR A 470 -20.86 18.41 18.57
C TYR A 470 -21.68 19.59 19.14
N GLN A 471 -21.33 20.00 20.36
CA GLN A 471 -21.87 21.17 21.03
C GLN A 471 -20.70 22.06 21.50
N PRO A 472 -20.67 23.34 21.12
CA PRO A 472 -19.65 24.26 21.61
C PRO A 472 -19.64 24.31 23.17
N GLY A 473 -18.42 24.34 23.73
CA GLY A 473 -18.23 24.39 25.18
C GLY A 473 -18.25 23.02 25.89
N ARG A 474 -18.66 21.95 25.21
CA ARG A 474 -18.55 20.58 25.73
C ARG A 474 -17.21 19.97 25.35
N ARG A 475 -16.56 19.28 26.32
CA ARG A 475 -15.36 18.48 26.07
C ARG A 475 -15.72 17.04 25.72
N TYR A 476 -14.99 16.46 24.79
CA TYR A 476 -15.22 15.12 24.26
C TYR A 476 -14.00 14.22 24.47
N PRO A 477 -14.18 12.89 24.58
CA PRO A 477 -13.08 11.97 24.46
C PRO A 477 -12.46 12.08 23.07
N ALA A 478 -11.16 11.87 22.95
CA ALA A 478 -10.47 11.99 21.66
C ALA A 478 -9.65 10.76 21.31
N ILE A 479 -9.49 10.54 20.02
CA ILE A 479 -8.64 9.47 19.48
C ILE A 479 -7.71 10.09 18.45
N VAL A 480 -6.40 9.94 18.67
CA VAL A 480 -5.38 10.28 17.69
C VAL A 480 -5.14 9.07 16.80
N ILE A 481 -5.24 9.25 15.49
CA ILE A 481 -4.91 8.24 14.48
C ILE A 481 -3.71 8.71 13.68
N THR A 482 -2.68 7.85 13.54
CA THR A 482 -1.47 8.22 12.81
C THR A 482 -0.90 7.08 11.96
N HIS A 483 -0.39 7.42 10.79
CA HIS A 483 0.46 6.61 9.94
C HIS A 483 1.20 7.48 8.94
N ALA A 484 2.49 7.69 9.16
CA ALA A 484 3.35 8.48 8.29
C ALA A 484 2.69 9.84 7.88
N ALA A 485 2.43 10.05 6.60
CA ALA A 485 1.84 11.26 6.06
C ALA A 485 0.47 11.01 5.39
N ASP A 486 -0.34 10.15 5.97
CA ASP A 486 -1.59 9.64 5.38
C ASP A 486 -2.87 10.34 5.87
N ALA A 487 -2.77 11.32 6.79
CA ALA A 487 -3.90 12.21 7.08
C ALA A 487 -4.14 13.11 5.86
N ARG A 488 -5.03 12.68 4.98
CA ARG A 488 -5.30 13.29 3.68
C ARG A 488 -6.77 13.59 3.50
N ASN A 489 -7.07 14.51 2.58
CA ASN A 489 -8.43 14.80 2.14
C ASN A 489 -8.94 13.69 1.20
N LEU A 490 -9.21 12.51 1.77
CA LEU A 490 -9.71 11.33 1.07
C LEU A 490 -10.95 10.77 1.78
N PHE A 491 -11.91 10.27 1.01
CA PHE A 491 -13.15 9.68 1.52
C PHE A 491 -12.87 8.33 2.16
N ALA A 492 -13.24 8.19 3.42
CA ALA A 492 -13.01 6.96 4.16
C ALA A 492 -11.60 6.43 3.90
N ALA A 493 -10.59 7.25 4.25
CA ALA A 493 -9.21 7.14 3.83
C ALA A 493 -8.64 5.72 4.02
N GLU A 494 -8.35 5.05 2.91
CA GLU A 494 -8.03 3.63 2.85
C GLU A 494 -6.84 3.25 3.75
N THR A 495 -5.83 4.10 3.84
CA THR A 495 -4.60 3.81 4.59
C THR A 495 -4.76 4.06 6.09
N PHE A 496 -5.50 5.11 6.48
CA PHE A 496 -5.82 5.37 7.89
C PHE A 496 -6.82 4.38 8.47
N GLN A 497 -7.64 3.80 7.61
CA GLN A 497 -8.73 2.94 8.02
C GLN A 497 -8.39 1.47 7.94
N TRP A 498 -7.12 1.14 7.95
CA TRP A 498 -6.69 -0.24 8.02
C TRP A 498 -7.45 -1.04 9.10
N ALA A 499 -7.67 -0.42 10.27
CA ALA A 499 -8.48 -0.99 11.35
C ALA A 499 -9.18 0.08 12.19
N PHE A 500 -9.12 1.37 11.79
CA PHE A 500 -9.56 2.50 12.62
C PHE A 500 -10.73 3.20 11.93
N PRO A 501 -11.98 2.95 12.36
CA PRO A 501 -13.17 3.47 11.71
C PRO A 501 -13.44 4.93 12.08
N LEU A 502 -12.64 5.87 11.55
CA LEU A 502 -12.67 7.29 11.88
C LEU A 502 -14.10 7.87 11.92
N GLN A 503 -14.88 7.63 10.86
CA GLN A 503 -16.24 8.18 10.75
C GLN A 503 -17.16 7.61 11.82
N VAL A 504 -17.06 6.30 12.08
CA VAL A 504 -17.90 5.65 13.10
C VAL A 504 -17.47 6.07 14.51
N LEU A 505 -16.18 6.29 14.76
CA LEU A 505 -15.72 6.85 16.03
C LEU A 505 -16.31 8.25 16.27
N ALA A 506 -16.35 9.10 15.24
CA ALA A 506 -16.99 10.42 15.34
C ALA A 506 -18.52 10.32 15.52
N GLU A 507 -19.20 9.35 14.89
CA GLU A 507 -20.61 9.04 15.17
C GLU A 507 -20.86 8.62 16.63
N ARG A 508 -19.89 7.96 17.26
CA ARG A 508 -19.93 7.51 18.65
C ARG A 508 -19.55 8.59 19.67
N GLY A 509 -19.30 9.81 19.21
CA GLY A 509 -19.06 10.96 20.08
C GLY A 509 -17.60 11.25 20.40
N PHE A 510 -16.64 10.63 19.69
CA PHE A 510 -15.24 10.96 19.80
C PHE A 510 -14.85 12.12 18.88
N VAL A 511 -13.97 12.99 19.35
CA VAL A 511 -13.17 13.84 18.47
C VAL A 511 -12.07 12.94 17.88
N VAL A 512 -11.91 12.94 16.55
CA VAL A 512 -10.86 12.18 15.90
C VAL A 512 -9.82 13.11 15.31
N LEU A 513 -8.58 12.96 15.78
CA LEU A 513 -7.42 13.70 15.32
C LEU A 513 -6.62 12.81 14.36
N SER A 514 -6.75 13.06 13.07
CA SER A 514 -5.90 12.42 12.05
C SER A 514 -4.63 13.23 11.89
N VAL A 515 -3.50 12.73 12.38
CA VAL A 515 -2.26 13.49 12.50
C VAL A 515 -1.15 12.87 11.65
N ASN A 516 -0.57 13.65 10.73
CA ASN A 516 0.62 13.25 10.02
C ASN A 516 1.83 13.24 10.95
N GLU A 517 2.69 12.25 10.77
CA GLU A 517 4.01 12.28 11.40
C GLU A 517 4.86 13.36 10.75
N THR A 518 5.76 13.92 11.53
CA THR A 518 6.72 14.89 11.01
C THR A 518 7.66 14.23 9.99
N THR A 519 7.86 14.91 8.88
CA THR A 519 8.95 14.64 7.94
C THR A 519 10.18 15.45 8.38
N SER A 520 10.77 15.14 9.54
CA SER A 520 12.05 15.75 9.90
C SER A 520 13.11 15.35 8.87
N GLU A 521 14.15 16.16 8.71
CA GLU A 521 15.29 15.85 7.84
C GLU A 521 16.00 14.53 8.24
N LEU A 522 15.73 14.05 9.44
CA LEU A 522 16.09 12.73 9.96
C LEU A 522 15.05 11.64 9.57
N ALA A 523 14.20 11.96 8.58
CA ALA A 523 13.14 11.07 8.17
C ALA A 523 13.66 9.66 7.94
N VAL A 524 12.83 8.74 8.37
CA VAL A 524 12.97 7.28 8.30
C VAL A 524 13.58 6.76 7.00
N SER A 525 13.41 7.45 5.86
CA SER A 525 14.01 7.07 4.57
C SER A 525 15.54 7.18 4.56
N GLU A 526 16.13 8.08 5.33
CA GLU A 526 17.59 8.15 5.47
C GLU A 526 18.09 7.18 6.53
N ALA A 527 17.35 6.99 7.62
CA ALA A 527 17.66 5.99 8.63
C ALA A 527 17.54 4.54 8.11
N TYR A 528 16.61 4.29 7.16
CA TYR A 528 16.51 2.99 6.48
C TYR A 528 17.48 2.82 5.31
N GLY A 529 18.06 3.89 4.79
CA GLY A 529 18.94 3.87 3.60
C GLY A 529 20.44 3.89 3.90
N SER A 530 20.84 4.40 5.04
CA SER A 530 22.23 4.39 5.50
C SER A 530 22.22 4.36 7.04
N ALA A 531 22.94 3.40 7.64
CA ALA A 531 23.31 3.51 9.04
C ALA A 531 24.20 4.76 9.15
N ARG A 532 23.61 5.92 9.46
CA ARG A 532 24.36 7.15 9.67
C ARG A 532 25.13 7.00 10.98
N SER A 533 26.35 6.53 10.86
CA SER A 533 27.30 6.38 11.98
C SER A 533 27.71 7.72 12.63
N ASP A 534 27.30 8.84 11.99
CA ASP A 534 27.58 10.22 12.43
C ASP A 534 26.52 10.77 13.40
N LEU A 535 25.38 10.11 13.58
CA LEU A 535 24.33 10.55 14.49
C LEU A 535 24.44 9.90 15.88
N SER A 536 24.25 10.68 16.92
CA SER A 536 24.14 10.13 18.29
C SER A 536 22.85 9.31 18.44
N PRO A 537 22.82 8.29 19.33
CA PRO A 537 21.61 7.54 19.63
C PRO A 537 20.40 8.41 19.97
N ALA A 538 20.59 9.51 20.71
CA ALA A 538 19.50 10.46 21.04
C ALA A 538 18.89 11.12 19.80
N ARG A 539 19.72 11.53 18.84
CA ARG A 539 19.24 12.09 17.56
C ARG A 539 18.54 11.05 16.71
N MET A 540 19.05 9.82 16.69
CA MET A 540 18.40 8.70 16.03
C MET A 540 17.03 8.41 16.65
N GLN A 541 16.91 8.36 17.97
CA GLN A 541 15.66 8.14 18.69
C GLN A 541 14.65 9.26 18.43
N GLN A 542 15.11 10.52 18.41
CA GLN A 542 14.28 11.66 18.05
C GLN A 542 13.69 11.49 16.65
N GLY A 543 14.51 11.27 15.63
CA GLY A 543 14.07 11.14 14.23
C GLY A 543 13.24 9.87 13.96
N MET A 544 13.53 8.79 14.69
CA MET A 544 12.82 7.52 14.51
C MET A 544 11.45 7.47 15.20
N GLY A 545 11.14 8.37 16.14
CA GLY A 545 9.81 8.30 16.75
C GLY A 545 9.47 9.41 17.75
N LEU A 546 10.41 9.97 18.54
CA LEU A 546 10.05 10.94 19.57
C LEU A 546 9.54 12.28 19.01
N ASP A 547 9.99 12.66 17.82
CA ASP A 547 9.50 13.83 17.11
C ASP A 547 8.02 13.65 16.71
N ALA A 548 7.67 12.45 16.23
CA ALA A 548 6.28 12.12 15.90
C ALA A 548 5.41 12.05 17.17
N VAL A 549 5.89 11.44 18.25
CA VAL A 549 5.16 11.44 19.54
C VAL A 549 4.88 12.87 20.01
N ALA A 550 5.88 13.75 19.94
CA ALA A 550 5.71 15.16 20.31
C ALA A 550 4.67 15.88 19.43
N THR A 551 4.52 15.49 18.18
CA THR A 551 3.48 16.02 17.29
C THR A 551 2.09 15.57 17.70
N MET A 552 1.94 14.28 18.07
CA MET A 552 0.66 13.76 18.60
C MET A 552 0.27 14.51 19.88
N GLU A 553 1.24 14.73 20.80
CA GLU A 553 1.03 15.52 22.01
C GLU A 553 0.62 16.96 21.72
N ALA A 554 1.25 17.61 20.75
CA ALA A 554 0.93 18.99 20.35
C ALA A 554 -0.50 19.09 19.79
N ALA A 555 -0.94 18.13 18.97
CA ALA A 555 -2.31 18.08 18.46
C ALA A 555 -3.36 17.92 19.58
N VAL A 556 -3.07 17.10 20.57
CA VAL A 556 -3.92 16.96 21.76
C VAL A 556 -3.93 18.25 22.59
N ALA A 557 -2.76 18.83 22.86
CA ALA A 557 -2.64 20.06 23.65
C ALA A 557 -3.41 21.23 23.05
N ASP A 558 -3.33 21.41 21.72
CA ASP A 558 -4.12 22.43 21.00
C ASP A 558 -5.62 22.24 21.18
N THR A 559 -6.12 21.02 20.97
CA THR A 559 -7.55 20.72 21.07
C THR A 559 -8.07 20.76 22.50
N VAL A 560 -7.24 20.46 23.50
CA VAL A 560 -7.55 20.67 24.94
C VAL A 560 -7.61 22.16 25.27
N ALA A 561 -6.65 22.96 24.78
CA ALA A 561 -6.64 24.40 24.96
C ALA A 561 -7.86 25.11 24.34
N ARG A 562 -8.33 24.59 23.19
CA ARG A 562 -9.57 25.03 22.53
C ARG A 562 -10.84 24.59 23.27
N GLY A 563 -10.74 23.86 24.39
CA GLY A 563 -11.89 23.35 25.15
C GLY A 563 -12.67 22.23 24.46
N LEU A 564 -12.10 21.62 23.39
CA LEU A 564 -12.75 20.59 22.60
C LEU A 564 -12.53 19.18 23.19
N VAL A 565 -11.33 18.90 23.68
CA VAL A 565 -10.92 17.56 24.12
C VAL A 565 -10.82 17.50 25.66
N ASP A 566 -11.30 16.40 26.24
CA ASP A 566 -11.08 16.03 27.63
C ASP A 566 -9.70 15.37 27.79
N PRO A 567 -8.74 16.00 28.49
CA PRO A 567 -7.39 15.50 28.62
C PRO A 567 -7.29 14.17 29.39
N GLN A 568 -8.35 13.77 30.11
CA GLN A 568 -8.39 12.49 30.83
C GLN A 568 -8.88 11.33 29.96
N ARG A 569 -9.38 11.61 28.75
CA ARG A 569 -10.01 10.61 27.88
C ARG A 569 -9.43 10.68 26.44
N VAL A 570 -8.12 10.48 26.32
CA VAL A 570 -7.40 10.52 25.04
C VAL A 570 -6.81 9.15 24.73
N GLY A 571 -7.13 8.60 23.57
CA GLY A 571 -6.53 7.38 23.02
C GLY A 571 -5.64 7.67 21.82
N ILE A 572 -4.81 6.70 21.46
CA ILE A 572 -3.96 6.76 20.26
C ILE A 572 -4.02 5.45 19.48
N ALA A 573 -4.06 5.52 18.16
CA ALA A 573 -4.03 4.37 17.29
C ALA A 573 -3.06 4.59 16.13
N GLY A 574 -2.28 3.55 15.81
CA GLY A 574 -1.38 3.60 14.69
C GLY A 574 -1.14 2.25 14.04
N TYR A 575 -0.98 2.28 12.72
CA TYR A 575 -0.68 1.14 11.90
C TYR A 575 0.76 1.23 11.37
N SER A 576 1.47 0.09 11.26
CA SER A 576 2.82 0.05 10.71
C SER A 576 3.75 1.09 11.38
N ARG A 577 4.23 2.09 10.65
CA ARG A 577 4.99 3.21 11.20
C ARG A 577 4.24 3.90 12.35
N GLY A 578 2.94 4.16 12.20
CA GLY A 578 2.11 4.74 13.25
C GLY A 578 1.99 3.87 14.50
N GLY A 579 2.08 2.55 14.36
CA GLY A 579 2.15 1.63 15.51
C GLY A 579 3.46 1.77 16.31
N ILE A 580 4.58 2.11 15.65
CA ILE A 580 5.81 2.51 16.34
C ILE A 580 5.55 3.74 17.21
N VAL A 581 4.93 4.78 16.61
CA VAL A 581 4.59 6.02 17.33
C VAL A 581 3.65 5.73 18.49
N THR A 582 2.64 4.88 18.29
CA THR A 582 1.70 4.49 19.35
C THR A 582 2.39 3.81 20.52
N THR A 583 3.25 2.82 20.27
CA THR A 583 3.94 2.10 21.37
C THR A 583 4.94 2.98 22.10
N LEU A 584 5.61 3.88 21.39
CA LEU A 584 6.46 4.90 22.00
C LEU A 584 5.64 5.91 22.82
N ALA A 585 4.52 6.41 22.28
CA ALA A 585 3.63 7.32 22.99
C ALA A 585 3.10 6.70 24.28
N MET A 586 2.65 5.45 24.23
CA MET A 586 2.15 4.74 25.41
C MET A 586 3.20 4.51 26.48
N SER A 587 4.49 4.35 26.11
CA SER A 587 5.59 4.11 27.03
C SER A 587 6.38 5.38 27.45
N GLN A 588 6.23 6.50 26.73
CA GLN A 588 7.01 7.73 26.93
C GLN A 588 6.15 8.94 27.36
N SER A 589 4.86 8.95 27.04
CA SER A 589 3.93 10.04 27.28
C SER A 589 2.90 9.69 28.35
N LYS A 590 2.37 10.70 29.05
CA LYS A 590 1.24 10.56 30.00
C LYS A 590 -0.06 11.15 29.44
N VAL A 591 -0.05 11.59 28.19
CA VAL A 591 -1.22 12.17 27.52
C VAL A 591 -2.27 11.11 27.18
N PHE A 592 -1.82 9.92 26.80
CA PHE A 592 -2.70 8.87 26.27
C PHE A 592 -3.13 7.89 27.37
N ARG A 593 -4.39 7.55 27.43
CA ARG A 593 -4.99 6.62 28.41
C ARG A 593 -5.04 5.19 27.90
N THR A 594 -5.07 4.99 26.59
CA THR A 594 -5.09 3.68 25.95
C THR A 594 -4.55 3.78 24.52
N GLY A 595 -4.08 2.65 23.99
CA GLY A 595 -3.53 2.61 22.64
C GLY A 595 -3.99 1.40 21.83
N ILE A 596 -3.90 1.53 20.49
CA ILE A 596 -4.02 0.42 19.54
C ILE A 596 -2.80 0.40 18.64
N ASN A 597 -2.01 -0.66 18.76
CA ASN A 597 -0.86 -0.93 17.89
C ASN A 597 -1.26 -1.94 16.81
N ALA A 598 -1.16 -1.55 15.55
CA ALA A 598 -1.48 -2.43 14.43
C ALA A 598 -0.26 -2.74 13.56
N ASP A 599 0.05 -4.03 13.49
CA ASP A 599 1.03 -4.71 12.64
C ASP A 599 2.46 -4.14 12.66
N THR A 600 2.94 -3.71 13.82
CA THR A 600 4.33 -3.33 14.05
C THR A 600 4.85 -3.74 15.43
N SER A 601 6.11 -4.18 15.46
CA SER A 601 6.82 -4.54 16.69
C SER A 601 8.28 -4.05 16.66
N PHE A 602 8.49 -2.87 16.09
CA PHE A 602 9.80 -2.24 16.06
C PHE A 602 10.21 -1.78 17.46
N PHE A 603 11.51 -1.73 17.67
CA PHE A 603 12.19 -1.33 18.91
C PHE A 603 11.98 -2.26 20.10
N SER A 604 11.48 -3.46 19.88
CA SER A 604 11.55 -4.54 20.87
C SER A 604 13.02 -4.92 21.14
N ALA A 605 13.38 -5.31 22.36
CA ALA A 605 14.77 -5.65 22.68
C ALA A 605 15.30 -6.82 21.80
N GLY A 606 14.47 -7.83 21.54
CA GLY A 606 14.81 -8.95 20.66
C GLY A 606 14.97 -8.58 19.18
N GLY A 607 14.51 -7.41 18.77
CA GLY A 607 14.59 -6.97 17.36
C GLY A 607 16.01 -6.86 16.83
N PHE A 608 17.00 -6.59 17.69
CA PHE A 608 18.43 -6.58 17.31
C PHE A 608 18.87 -7.91 16.66
N TYR A 609 18.36 -9.02 17.16
CA TYR A 609 18.77 -10.37 16.71
C TYR A 609 18.07 -10.82 15.43
N ARG A 610 17.24 -9.97 14.82
CA ARG A 610 16.66 -10.26 13.50
C ARG A 610 17.66 -10.13 12.34
N GLY A 611 18.84 -9.57 12.60
CA GLY A 611 19.90 -9.45 11.60
C GLY A 611 19.68 -8.35 10.55
N GLY A 612 20.60 -8.27 9.59
CA GLY A 612 20.52 -7.39 8.44
C GLY A 612 20.36 -5.90 8.78
N MET A 613 19.62 -5.18 7.94
CA MET A 613 19.37 -3.74 8.11
C MET A 613 18.73 -3.39 9.46
N VAL A 614 17.89 -4.27 10.02
CA VAL A 614 17.26 -4.04 11.33
C VAL A 614 18.32 -3.94 12.42
N ARG A 615 19.32 -4.81 12.41
CA ARG A 615 20.46 -4.76 13.36
C ARG A 615 21.21 -3.44 13.28
N GLU A 616 21.45 -2.91 12.06
CA GLU A 616 22.17 -1.64 11.89
C GLU A 616 21.38 -0.45 12.43
N ILE A 617 20.05 -0.43 12.20
CA ILE A 617 19.16 0.55 12.81
C ILE A 617 19.26 0.48 14.35
N TYR A 618 19.23 -0.71 14.92
CA TYR A 618 19.32 -0.89 16.37
C TYR A 618 20.69 -0.50 16.93
N ARG A 619 21.79 -0.71 16.18
CA ARG A 619 23.11 -0.18 16.57
C ARG A 619 23.09 1.34 16.66
N GLY A 620 22.48 2.02 15.70
CA GLY A 620 22.32 3.48 15.73
C GLY A 620 21.47 3.96 16.89
N LEU A 621 20.37 3.24 17.21
CA LEU A 621 19.42 3.64 18.25
C LEU A 621 19.92 3.33 19.67
N PHE A 622 20.59 2.20 19.87
CA PHE A 622 20.89 1.65 21.18
C PHE A 622 22.39 1.44 21.46
N GLY A 623 23.23 1.65 20.46
CA GLY A 623 24.68 1.46 20.54
C GLY A 623 25.16 0.02 20.30
N GLY A 624 24.29 -0.99 20.45
CA GLY A 624 24.65 -2.41 20.28
C GLY A 624 23.61 -3.40 20.78
N PRO A 625 23.99 -4.65 21.06
CA PRO A 625 23.06 -5.70 21.46
C PRO A 625 22.47 -5.48 22.86
N PRO A 626 21.19 -5.87 23.07
CA PRO A 626 20.49 -5.64 24.34
C PRO A 626 21.06 -6.44 25.54
N LEU A 627 21.73 -7.55 25.27
CA LEU A 627 22.35 -8.38 26.31
C LEU A 627 23.72 -7.85 26.81
N ASP A 628 24.28 -6.85 26.14
CA ASP A 628 25.49 -6.18 26.58
C ASP A 628 25.11 -5.13 27.63
N PRO A 629 25.65 -5.23 28.87
CA PRO A 629 25.33 -4.30 29.95
C PRO A 629 25.53 -2.82 29.60
N ARG A 630 26.48 -2.52 28.70
CA ARG A 630 26.78 -1.16 28.22
C ARG A 630 25.60 -0.51 27.51
N HIS A 631 24.69 -1.30 26.93
CA HIS A 631 23.56 -0.81 26.15
C HIS A 631 22.21 -0.92 26.86
N THR A 632 22.14 -1.58 28.01
CA THR A 632 20.90 -1.79 28.78
C THR A 632 20.18 -0.49 29.11
N ALA A 633 20.90 0.57 29.48
CA ALA A 633 20.29 1.88 29.74
C ALA A 633 19.62 2.49 28.50
N ALA A 634 20.21 2.34 27.30
CA ALA A 634 19.64 2.84 26.06
C ALA A 634 18.34 2.09 25.68
N TYR A 635 18.31 0.76 25.86
CA TYR A 635 17.08 -0.02 25.67
C TYR A 635 16.00 0.39 26.68
N ARG A 636 16.34 0.52 27.97
CA ARG A 636 15.40 1.01 28.99
C ARG A 636 14.88 2.41 28.72
N ALA A 637 15.67 3.25 28.08
CA ALA A 637 15.26 4.61 27.76
C ALA A 637 14.27 4.68 26.59
N PHE A 638 14.30 3.76 25.64
CA PHE A 638 13.56 3.91 24.38
C PHE A 638 12.73 2.70 23.95
N SER A 639 13.14 1.46 24.26
CA SER A 639 12.41 0.26 23.81
C SER A 639 11.08 0.10 24.55
N PRO A 640 9.93 -0.01 23.84
CA PRO A 640 8.63 -0.20 24.48
C PRO A 640 8.55 -1.46 25.37
N SER A 641 9.14 -2.59 24.93
CA SER A 641 9.12 -3.82 25.74
C SER A 641 9.96 -3.70 27.04
N ALA A 642 11.10 -3.00 26.96
CA ALA A 642 11.92 -2.74 28.15
C ALA A 642 11.32 -1.67 29.11
N ARG A 643 10.25 -1.01 28.68
CA ARG A 643 9.50 0.02 29.41
C ARG A 643 8.04 -0.37 29.64
N ALA A 644 7.72 -1.63 29.61
CA ALA A 644 6.35 -2.10 29.77
C ALA A 644 5.70 -1.62 31.08
N ASP A 645 6.48 -1.48 32.14
CA ASP A 645 6.09 -0.93 33.44
C ASP A 645 5.77 0.57 33.43
N GLN A 646 6.14 1.30 32.36
CA GLN A 646 5.90 2.73 32.18
C GLN A 646 4.68 3.04 31.28
N PHE A 647 4.04 2.00 30.74
CA PHE A 647 2.88 2.22 29.89
C PHE A 647 1.78 3.01 30.62
N ALA A 648 1.24 4.01 29.91
CA ALA A 648 0.25 4.90 30.50
C ALA A 648 -1.12 4.23 30.71
N GLY A 649 -1.37 3.08 30.06
CA GLY A 649 -2.62 2.33 30.15
C GLY A 649 -2.68 1.14 29.19
N PRO A 650 -3.88 0.59 28.99
CA PRO A 650 -4.12 -0.62 28.20
C PRO A 650 -3.69 -0.51 26.72
N LEU A 651 -3.23 -1.62 26.15
CA LEU A 651 -2.83 -1.72 24.74
C LEU A 651 -3.55 -2.87 24.02
N LEU A 652 -4.28 -2.55 22.96
CA LEU A 652 -4.72 -3.53 21.95
C LEU A 652 -3.63 -3.68 20.90
N GLN A 653 -3.27 -4.92 20.60
CA GLN A 653 -2.32 -5.26 19.55
C GLN A 653 -3.05 -6.07 18.47
N MET A 654 -3.00 -5.62 17.21
CA MET A 654 -3.62 -6.28 16.06
C MET A 654 -2.55 -6.58 15.02
N PHE A 655 -2.34 -7.87 14.74
CA PHE A 655 -1.26 -8.31 13.89
C PHE A 655 -1.74 -9.26 12.80
N THR A 656 -1.05 -9.26 11.68
CA THR A 656 -1.23 -10.29 10.67
C THR A 656 -0.42 -11.54 11.01
N GLY A 657 -0.78 -12.71 10.45
CA GLY A 657 -0.11 -13.95 10.78
C GLY A 657 1.40 -13.93 10.57
N ARG A 658 1.87 -13.10 9.61
CA ARG A 658 3.31 -12.97 9.28
C ARG A 658 4.12 -12.19 10.30
N SER A 659 3.51 -11.26 10.99
CA SER A 659 4.16 -10.36 11.96
C SER A 659 3.87 -10.73 13.42
N ALA A 660 2.94 -11.64 13.66
CA ALA A 660 2.44 -12.00 14.99
C ALA A 660 3.55 -12.43 15.98
N ALA A 661 4.51 -13.24 15.50
CA ALA A 661 5.62 -13.69 16.36
C ALA A 661 6.41 -12.53 16.97
N SER A 662 6.49 -11.42 16.29
CA SER A 662 7.21 -10.24 16.76
C SER A 662 6.42 -9.40 17.78
N ALA A 663 5.10 -9.62 17.88
CA ALA A 663 4.25 -8.96 18.89
C ALA A 663 4.38 -9.61 20.27
N LEU A 664 4.76 -10.88 20.34
CA LEU A 664 4.75 -11.67 21.58
C LEU A 664 5.66 -11.08 22.65
N GLU A 665 6.80 -10.49 22.28
CA GLU A 665 7.72 -9.88 23.23
C GLU A 665 7.04 -8.73 24.00
N LEU A 666 6.39 -7.79 23.30
CA LEU A 666 5.72 -6.67 23.95
C LEU A 666 4.47 -7.15 24.71
N ASP A 667 3.71 -8.08 24.15
CA ASP A 667 2.51 -8.63 24.81
C ASP A 667 2.85 -9.31 26.12
N GLN A 668 3.91 -10.11 26.15
CA GLN A 668 4.37 -10.76 27.38
C GLN A 668 4.94 -9.75 28.38
N ALA A 669 5.75 -8.79 27.92
CA ALA A 669 6.30 -7.75 28.79
C ALA A 669 5.20 -6.91 29.48
N LEU A 670 4.12 -6.59 28.75
CA LEU A 670 2.96 -5.88 29.30
C LEU A 670 2.21 -6.73 30.34
N LYS A 671 2.04 -8.02 30.09
CA LYS A 671 1.42 -8.96 31.05
C LYS A 671 2.24 -9.07 32.35
N ASP A 672 3.55 -9.18 32.21
CA ASP A 672 4.47 -9.23 33.36
C ASP A 672 4.44 -7.92 34.20
N ALA A 673 4.30 -6.80 33.50
CA ALA A 673 4.10 -5.47 34.08
C ALA A 673 2.67 -5.24 34.61
N LYS A 674 1.75 -6.20 34.47
CA LYS A 674 0.33 -6.11 34.84
C LYS A 674 -0.42 -4.99 34.13
N VAL A 675 0.03 -4.61 32.92
CA VAL A 675 -0.66 -3.69 32.03
C VAL A 675 -1.69 -4.48 31.23
N PRO A 676 -2.98 -4.09 31.23
CA PRO A 676 -3.98 -4.79 30.45
C PRO A 676 -3.62 -4.77 28.97
N THR A 677 -3.51 -5.94 28.35
CA THR A 677 -3.18 -6.09 26.93
C THR A 677 -4.05 -7.15 26.27
N LYS A 678 -4.31 -6.99 24.99
CA LYS A 678 -4.97 -7.98 24.16
C LYS A 678 -4.26 -8.06 22.81
N LEU A 679 -3.85 -9.27 22.41
CA LEU A 679 -3.28 -9.54 21.10
C LEU A 679 -4.28 -10.27 20.23
N ILE A 680 -4.61 -9.70 19.05
CA ILE A 680 -5.45 -10.32 18.02
C ILE A 680 -4.57 -10.57 16.80
N VAL A 681 -4.62 -11.80 16.28
CA VAL A 681 -3.90 -12.18 15.07
C VAL A 681 -4.91 -12.49 13.98
N TYR A 682 -4.70 -11.92 12.78
CA TYR A 682 -5.51 -12.14 11.58
C TYR A 682 -4.74 -13.06 10.61
N PRO A 683 -4.96 -14.37 10.66
CA PRO A 683 -4.24 -15.32 9.81
C PRO A 683 -4.64 -15.15 8.33
N GLY A 684 -3.68 -15.38 7.43
CA GLY A 684 -3.89 -15.26 5.98
C GLY A 684 -4.03 -13.83 5.47
N GLU A 685 -3.83 -12.82 6.32
CA GLU A 685 -3.74 -11.41 5.91
C GLU A 685 -2.29 -11.01 5.66
N THR A 686 -2.12 -10.00 4.80
CA THR A 686 -0.83 -9.36 4.56
C THR A 686 -0.65 -8.16 5.52
N HIS A 687 0.46 -7.43 5.38
CA HIS A 687 0.70 -6.23 6.19
C HIS A 687 -0.49 -5.24 6.18
N ILE A 688 -1.24 -5.15 5.09
CA ILE A 688 -2.52 -4.42 5.03
C ILE A 688 -3.66 -5.44 4.98
N LEU A 689 -4.67 -5.28 5.83
CA LEU A 689 -5.89 -6.09 5.78
C LEU A 689 -6.62 -5.86 4.45
N HIS A 690 -6.94 -6.93 3.76
CA HIS A 690 -7.54 -6.83 2.42
C HIS A 690 -8.89 -7.53 2.29
N ARG A 691 -9.18 -8.51 3.16
CA ARG A 691 -10.48 -9.19 3.17
C ARG A 691 -11.52 -8.33 3.90
N PRO A 692 -12.66 -8.02 3.27
CA PRO A 692 -13.69 -7.14 3.85
C PRO A 692 -14.15 -7.58 5.25
N ARG A 693 -14.35 -8.88 5.47
CA ARG A 693 -14.77 -9.41 6.77
C ARG A 693 -13.71 -9.25 7.85
N THR A 694 -12.43 -9.42 7.51
CA THR A 694 -11.33 -9.22 8.45
C THR A 694 -11.18 -7.75 8.81
N LEU A 695 -11.28 -6.86 7.83
CA LEU A 695 -11.26 -5.42 8.05
C LEU A 695 -12.40 -4.99 8.97
N LEU A 696 -13.62 -5.49 8.73
CA LEU A 696 -14.77 -5.25 9.61
C LEU A 696 -14.51 -5.74 11.05
N ALA A 697 -13.92 -6.93 11.22
CA ALA A 697 -13.60 -7.48 12.54
C ALA A 697 -12.57 -6.61 13.28
N ALA A 698 -11.52 -6.14 12.57
CA ALA A 698 -10.52 -5.26 13.14
C ALA A 698 -11.10 -3.89 13.55
N MET A 699 -11.97 -3.32 12.72
CA MET A 699 -12.67 -2.07 13.04
C MET A 699 -13.63 -2.22 14.24
N LYS A 700 -14.34 -3.35 14.34
CA LYS A 700 -15.16 -3.67 15.52
C LYS A 700 -14.31 -3.76 16.80
N ALA A 701 -13.17 -4.47 16.72
CA ALA A 701 -12.27 -4.58 17.85
C ALA A 701 -11.74 -3.21 18.30
N SER A 702 -11.36 -2.34 17.36
CA SER A 702 -10.90 -0.97 17.64
C SER A 702 -12.00 -0.12 18.29
N LEU A 703 -13.20 -0.15 17.74
CA LEU A 703 -14.34 0.60 18.28
C LEU A 703 -14.65 0.16 19.72
N THR A 704 -14.81 -1.15 19.94
CA THR A 704 -15.07 -1.71 21.27
C THR A 704 -13.96 -1.36 22.27
N TRP A 705 -12.68 -1.39 21.83
CA TRP A 705 -11.56 -1.04 22.68
C TRP A 705 -11.63 0.39 23.19
N PHE A 706 -11.86 1.36 22.29
CA PHE A 706 -11.94 2.76 22.69
C PHE A 706 -13.21 3.06 23.48
N GLU A 707 -14.36 2.48 23.15
CA GLU A 707 -15.58 2.59 23.95
C GLU A 707 -15.37 2.05 25.36
N THR A 708 -14.64 0.95 25.53
CA THR A 708 -14.35 0.36 26.84
C THR A 708 -13.45 1.25 27.70
N TRP A 709 -12.41 1.86 27.11
CA TRP A 709 -11.38 2.53 27.90
C TRP A 709 -11.49 4.06 27.96
N LEU A 710 -12.38 4.67 27.15
CA LEU A 710 -12.54 6.14 27.07
C LEU A 710 -13.97 6.62 27.36
N SER A 711 -14.94 5.75 27.69
CA SER A 711 -16.31 6.16 28.06
C SER A 711 -16.36 6.82 29.45
N GLU A 712 -17.39 7.64 29.69
CA GLU A 712 -17.62 8.30 30.97
C GLU A 712 -17.89 7.27 32.09
N GLY A 713 -17.29 7.45 33.27
CA GLY A 713 -17.59 6.70 34.47
C GLY A 713 -16.92 5.34 34.62
N GLN A 714 -15.99 4.97 33.74
CA GLN A 714 -15.19 3.75 33.93
C GLN A 714 -13.82 4.11 34.55
N ASP A 715 -13.73 3.99 35.87
CA ASP A 715 -12.44 3.73 36.50
C ASP A 715 -11.89 2.44 35.92
N GLY A 716 -10.73 2.49 35.24
CA GLY A 716 -10.15 1.42 34.42
C GLY A 716 -9.80 0.11 35.13
N ARG A 717 -10.60 -0.30 36.11
CA ARG A 717 -10.46 -1.51 36.91
C ARG A 717 -11.44 -2.64 36.52
N GLN A 718 -12.28 -2.48 35.51
CA GLN A 718 -13.11 -3.59 35.05
C GLN A 718 -12.28 -4.53 34.19
N VAL A 719 -12.07 -5.70 34.75
CA VAL A 719 -11.41 -6.90 34.24
C VAL A 719 -11.90 -7.21 32.82
N LEU A 720 -10.94 -7.35 31.90
CA LEU A 720 -11.20 -8.02 30.63
C LEU A 720 -11.89 -9.35 30.90
N PRO A 721 -13.02 -9.70 30.28
CA PRO A 721 -13.60 -11.03 30.43
C PRO A 721 -12.53 -12.04 30.04
N THR A 722 -12.12 -12.86 30.98
CA THR A 722 -11.30 -14.04 30.71
C THR A 722 -12.09 -14.91 29.76
N GLY A 723 -11.66 -14.98 28.51
CA GLY A 723 -12.31 -15.78 27.49
C GLY A 723 -12.32 -17.26 27.85
N SER A 724 -13.40 -17.73 28.45
CA SER A 724 -13.81 -19.11 28.46
C SER A 724 -15.02 -19.23 27.53
N GLY A 725 -14.79 -19.74 26.35
CA GLY A 725 -15.84 -19.97 25.39
C GLY A 725 -15.26 -20.51 24.07
N ALA A 726 -14.60 -21.66 24.15
CA ALA A 726 -14.56 -22.52 22.97
C ALA A 726 -16.02 -22.97 22.72
N ALA A 727 -16.64 -22.39 21.72
CA ALA A 727 -17.86 -22.92 21.17
C ALA A 727 -17.52 -23.69 19.90
N ASN A 728 -17.97 -24.92 19.86
CA ASN A 728 -17.91 -25.95 18.83
C ASN A 728 -18.19 -25.46 17.41
#